data_a8613ac0cd98cd057075f321611966b8
#
_entry.id   a8613ac0cd98cd057075f321611966b8
#
_cell.length_a   1.000
_cell.length_b   1.000
_cell.length_c   1.000
_cell.angle_alpha   90.00
_cell.angle_beta   90.00
_cell.angle_gamma   90.00
#
_symmetry.space_group_name_H-M   'P 1'
#
loop_
_entity.id
_entity.type
_entity.pdbx_description
1 polymer ?
#
loop_
_entity_poly.entity_id
_entity_poly.type
_entity_poly.pdbx_seq_one_letter_code
_entity_poly.pdbx_strand_id
1 'polypeptide(L)'
;MKKTLVACISIISLYGCQTSKQPQTQNNLVQPASSPSMMTLGTSQVKTNEFKYVYAKNNANTPEAFTEKSLREYLELYTNFRLKILAAEAEGKDTLSDFKSELEGYRKQLAQPYLTEKGVTEQLIKEVYERMKEEVSASHILLMLSPEAEPKDTLETYSKLVEYRKRALAGESFDSLASKYSQDPSAKQNYGKLGYFTSMQMVYQFEEAAFKTPVGNISMPVRTRFGYHILKVTGRRPSRGEVKVAHIMIRAAEGITKEDSLAAKQKVDEIYSKLKAGEKWEDLCTQFSDDQNSKSKGGEMQAFASNQLGVPAFEDAAFGLEKSGDISKPIKTAYGWHIIKLIEKQPLKPFAELEPSLKTKVQRDSRSDLNKTIFLQKRKAEYKYTENAATLNSIIALADSNLVKGTFDFKNDNPSLKLTLFTLDNKPYDVKGFYEYVKANQKTKTGSTPSSIQRANFKTYTDKAIMDYEESKLADKYEDYKMLYKEYRDGILLFSLMDEKVWTKAVNDTTGLKSYYEQNKANYQWKKRNDAIVLNAADETTLKKALNTLKSSNVYPVTDPSFDTLTFEVGKTGIEKSMQSGLNRIANSLKRDKNLIVKMTAFQDAKDQLGAKRLDSIIAYLGSKKVNIAQVQKDAKLVQDVTLNVKKGTKKSVVKKSNPLAGKMAFQVYSTSPKALEKTFNADKPLSLEISAGKFQVGENALLDSLEWKTGEFSYKKGNRSVYIISKELLEPTTKTLDEGRGQVISDYQNYLEKEWIKVLRQKYPVTLNEVEFKKLVK
;
A
#
# COMPACT_ATOMS: atom_id res chain seq x y z
N MET A 1 6.67 -12.42 7.09
CA MET A 1 6.40 -12.08 8.47
C MET A 1 5.60 -10.78 8.68
N LYS A 2 5.69 -9.74 7.82
CA LYS A 2 4.91 -8.47 7.98
C LYS A 2 3.39 -8.53 7.72
N LYS A 3 2.86 -9.59 7.12
CA LYS A 3 1.41 -9.71 6.81
C LYS A 3 0.57 -10.44 7.88
N THR A 4 1.20 -11.04 8.88
CA THR A 4 0.52 -11.85 9.92
C THR A 4 0.17 -11.04 11.18
N LEU A 5 0.84 -9.91 11.41
CA LEU A 5 0.63 -9.08 12.60
C LEU A 5 -0.72 -8.36 12.62
N VAL A 6 -1.27 -8.02 11.44
CA VAL A 6 -2.61 -7.38 11.33
C VAL A 6 -3.75 -8.35 11.69
N ALA A 7 -3.52 -9.66 11.56
CA ALA A 7 -4.53 -10.68 11.85
C ALA A 7 -4.69 -10.98 13.35
N CYS A 8 -3.67 -10.73 14.18
CA CYS A 8 -3.70 -11.12 15.59
C CYS A 8 -4.29 -10.06 16.53
N ILE A 9 -4.27 -8.78 16.14
CA ILE A 9 -5.08 -7.75 16.83
C ILE A 9 -6.58 -7.98 16.59
N SER A 10 -6.93 -8.71 15.52
CA SER A 10 -8.30 -9.08 15.17
C SER A 10 -8.87 -10.27 15.95
N ILE A 11 -8.06 -11.02 16.72
CA ILE A 11 -8.57 -12.18 17.49
C ILE A 11 -9.32 -11.77 18.76
N ILE A 12 -9.17 -10.51 19.21
CA ILE A 12 -10.02 -9.93 20.25
C ILE A 12 -11.30 -9.29 19.64
N SER A 13 -11.39 -9.19 18.31
CA SER A 13 -12.48 -8.53 17.58
C SER A 13 -13.24 -9.45 16.60
N LEU A 14 -13.31 -10.76 16.83
CA LEU A 14 -14.02 -11.70 15.95
C LEU A 14 -15.54 -11.75 16.14
N TYR A 15 -16.17 -10.63 16.52
CA TYR A 15 -17.58 -10.36 16.23
C TYR A 15 -17.80 -8.86 16.09
N GLY A 16 -17.89 -8.37 14.86
CA GLY A 16 -18.37 -7.03 14.57
C GLY A 16 -17.46 -6.16 13.70
N CYS A 17 -17.38 -6.47 12.41
CA CYS A 17 -16.87 -5.54 11.43
C CYS A 17 -17.95 -4.50 11.09
N GLN A 18 -17.97 -3.39 11.81
CA GLN A 18 -18.58 -2.14 11.35
C GLN A 18 -17.59 -1.01 11.64
N THR A 19 -17.36 -0.19 10.62
CA THR A 19 -16.51 0.99 10.64
C THR A 19 -16.79 1.85 11.87
N SER A 20 -15.94 1.70 12.90
CA SER A 20 -16.02 2.55 14.08
C SER A 20 -15.54 3.95 13.72
N LYS A 21 -16.44 4.93 13.77
CA LYS A 21 -16.09 6.34 13.90
C LYS A 21 -15.08 6.46 15.03
N GLN A 22 -13.91 7.06 14.76
CA GLN A 22 -12.95 7.40 15.80
C GLN A 22 -13.67 8.16 16.91
N PRO A 23 -13.44 7.86 18.20
CA PRO A 23 -14.02 8.64 19.29
C PRO A 23 -13.58 10.08 19.14
N GLN A 24 -14.53 11.01 19.16
CA GLN A 24 -14.26 12.44 19.27
C GLN A 24 -13.57 12.67 20.61
N THR A 25 -12.28 12.97 20.58
CA THR A 25 -11.51 13.34 21.75
C THR A 25 -11.97 14.72 22.22
N GLN A 26 -12.76 14.77 23.29
CA GLN A 26 -12.93 15.99 24.06
C GLN A 26 -11.60 16.29 24.75
N ASN A 27 -11.03 17.46 24.46
CA ASN A 27 -9.86 18.01 25.16
C ASN A 27 -10.25 18.37 26.60
N ASN A 28 -10.17 17.42 27.51
CA ASN A 28 -10.17 17.73 28.93
C ASN A 28 -8.75 17.49 29.46
N LEU A 29 -7.98 18.57 29.61
CA LEU A 29 -6.80 18.64 30.46
C LEU A 29 -7.24 18.49 31.93
N VAL A 30 -7.50 17.25 32.33
CA VAL A 30 -7.72 16.91 33.74
C VAL A 30 -6.51 16.12 34.19
N GLN A 31 -5.77 16.64 35.17
CA GLN A 31 -4.82 15.80 35.91
C GLN A 31 -5.60 14.59 36.45
N PRO A 32 -5.21 13.36 36.14
CA PRO A 32 -5.96 12.21 36.59
C PRO A 32 -5.79 12.08 38.10
N ALA A 33 -6.87 12.25 38.82
CA ALA A 33 -6.96 11.76 40.20
C ALA A 33 -6.58 10.28 40.16
N SER A 34 -5.73 9.81 41.10
CA SER A 34 -5.25 8.43 41.15
C SER A 34 -6.45 7.48 41.24
N SER A 35 -6.79 6.82 40.11
CA SER A 35 -7.87 5.83 40.08
C SER A 35 -7.55 4.71 41.08
N PRO A 36 -8.51 4.28 41.92
CA PRO A 36 -8.29 3.24 42.90
C PRO A 36 -7.98 1.89 42.22
N SER A 37 -7.34 0.99 42.97
CA SER A 37 -7.06 -0.36 42.52
C SER A 37 -8.34 -1.20 42.58
N MET A 38 -8.80 -1.72 41.43
CA MET A 38 -9.93 -2.61 41.33
C MET A 38 -9.56 -4.09 41.55
N MET A 39 -8.38 -4.46 41.07
CA MET A 39 -7.93 -5.86 41.12
C MET A 39 -6.41 -5.92 41.35
N THR A 40 -5.95 -6.92 42.08
CA THR A 40 -4.54 -7.26 42.20
C THR A 40 -4.25 -8.65 41.62
N LEU A 41 -3.09 -8.84 41.03
CA LEU A 41 -2.58 -10.05 40.44
C LEU A 41 -1.16 -10.26 41.00
N GLY A 42 -1.01 -11.07 42.04
CA GLY A 42 0.21 -11.09 42.84
C GLY A 42 0.50 -9.70 43.41
N THR A 43 1.60 -9.06 43.01
CA THR A 43 1.96 -7.69 43.42
C THR A 43 1.50 -6.61 42.45
N SER A 44 1.03 -6.98 41.26
CA SER A 44 0.59 -6.03 40.22
C SER A 44 -0.84 -5.54 40.49
N GLN A 45 -1.07 -4.23 40.31
CA GLN A 45 -2.36 -3.61 40.48
C GLN A 45 -3.00 -3.22 39.13
N VAL A 46 -4.28 -3.48 38.99
CA VAL A 46 -5.12 -2.98 37.89
C VAL A 46 -6.03 -1.88 38.43
N LYS A 47 -5.96 -0.71 37.81
CA LYS A 47 -6.78 0.45 38.20
C LYS A 47 -8.18 0.36 37.61
N THR A 48 -9.18 0.92 38.29
CA THR A 48 -10.58 0.92 37.86
C THR A 48 -10.75 1.60 36.47
N ASN A 49 -10.06 2.72 36.22
CA ASN A 49 -10.13 3.41 34.92
C ASN A 49 -9.51 2.60 33.80
N GLU A 50 -8.44 1.86 34.04
CA GLU A 50 -7.81 0.97 33.06
C GLU A 50 -8.78 -0.12 32.60
N PHE A 51 -9.39 -0.85 33.51
CA PHE A 51 -10.38 -1.86 33.18
C PHE A 51 -11.60 -1.27 32.47
N LYS A 52 -12.13 -0.14 33.00
CA LYS A 52 -13.26 0.57 32.38
C LYS A 52 -12.99 0.98 30.95
N TYR A 53 -11.78 1.51 30.67
CA TYR A 53 -11.36 1.90 29.32
C TYR A 53 -11.39 0.72 28.35
N VAL A 54 -10.73 -0.39 28.72
CA VAL A 54 -10.63 -1.57 27.85
C VAL A 54 -12.00 -2.24 27.66
N TYR A 55 -12.82 -2.33 28.74
CA TYR A 55 -14.19 -2.84 28.67
C TYR A 55 -15.06 -1.99 27.73
N ALA A 56 -15.07 -0.66 27.93
CA ALA A 56 -15.89 0.25 27.14
C ALA A 56 -15.52 0.21 25.65
N LYS A 57 -14.24 0.16 25.33
CA LYS A 57 -13.77 0.07 23.94
C LYS A 57 -14.37 -1.13 23.19
N ASN A 58 -14.54 -2.26 23.88
CA ASN A 58 -15.01 -3.52 23.26
C ASN A 58 -16.53 -3.74 23.38
N ASN A 59 -17.19 -3.15 24.38
CA ASN A 59 -18.56 -3.52 24.75
C ASN A 59 -19.54 -2.34 24.82
N ALA A 60 -19.11 -1.06 24.72
CA ALA A 60 -19.98 0.11 24.94
C ALA A 60 -21.24 0.15 24.05
N ASN A 61 -21.19 -0.47 22.89
CA ASN A 61 -22.27 -0.48 21.89
C ASN A 61 -23.15 -1.75 21.96
N THR A 62 -22.96 -2.61 22.96
CA THR A 62 -23.79 -3.78 23.16
C THR A 62 -25.00 -3.47 24.05
N PRO A 63 -26.16 -4.13 23.87
CA PRO A 63 -27.33 -3.92 24.71
C PRO A 63 -27.09 -4.19 26.21
N GLU A 64 -26.15 -5.10 26.51
CA GLU A 64 -25.82 -5.51 27.90
C GLU A 64 -24.61 -4.74 28.46
N ALA A 65 -24.21 -3.61 27.81
CA ALA A 65 -23.07 -2.84 28.25
C ALA A 65 -23.22 -2.37 29.72
N PHE A 66 -22.16 -2.62 30.50
CA PHE A 66 -22.08 -2.27 31.94
C PHE A 66 -23.08 -2.99 32.86
N THR A 67 -23.76 -4.06 32.42
CA THR A 67 -24.45 -4.96 33.35
C THR A 67 -23.41 -5.77 34.17
N GLU A 68 -23.78 -6.15 35.39
CA GLU A 68 -22.87 -6.93 36.24
C GLU A 68 -22.43 -8.24 35.58
N LYS A 69 -23.32 -8.93 34.86
CA LYS A 69 -23.02 -10.14 34.12
C LYS A 69 -21.94 -9.90 33.06
N SER A 70 -22.15 -8.92 32.18
CA SER A 70 -21.23 -8.59 31.10
C SER A 70 -19.86 -8.14 31.64
N LEU A 71 -19.85 -7.37 32.69
CA LEU A 71 -18.61 -6.93 33.36
C LEU A 71 -17.83 -8.10 33.97
N ARG A 72 -18.50 -9.08 34.61
CA ARG A 72 -17.86 -10.26 35.21
C ARG A 72 -17.29 -11.21 34.13
N GLU A 73 -18.05 -11.46 33.07
CA GLU A 73 -17.57 -12.25 31.93
C GLU A 73 -16.31 -11.64 31.31
N TYR A 74 -16.33 -10.33 31.10
CA TYR A 74 -15.17 -9.62 30.57
C TYR A 74 -14.00 -9.55 31.55
N LEU A 75 -14.28 -9.41 32.85
CA LEU A 75 -13.26 -9.42 33.92
C LEU A 75 -12.46 -10.73 33.92
N GLU A 76 -13.11 -11.83 33.71
CA GLU A 76 -12.45 -13.16 33.62
C GLU A 76 -11.47 -13.23 32.44
N LEU A 77 -11.90 -12.75 31.26
CA LEU A 77 -11.06 -12.66 30.06
C LEU A 77 -9.88 -11.71 30.29
N TYR A 78 -10.15 -10.55 30.85
CA TYR A 78 -9.15 -9.54 31.14
C TYR A 78 -8.14 -10.01 32.19
N THR A 79 -8.60 -10.74 33.23
CA THR A 79 -7.73 -11.34 34.23
C THR A 79 -6.74 -12.30 33.57
N ASN A 80 -7.24 -13.22 32.73
CA ASN A 80 -6.40 -14.18 32.04
C ASN A 80 -5.39 -13.49 31.10
N PHE A 81 -5.80 -12.42 30.42
CA PHE A 81 -4.93 -11.58 29.63
C PHE A 81 -3.79 -10.97 30.48
N ARG A 82 -4.13 -10.33 31.62
CA ARG A 82 -3.17 -9.69 32.51
C ARG A 82 -2.18 -10.68 33.13
N LEU A 83 -2.64 -11.89 33.49
CA LEU A 83 -1.76 -12.95 34.00
C LEU A 83 -0.68 -13.35 33.00
N LYS A 84 -1.03 -13.42 31.70
CA LYS A 84 -0.08 -13.71 30.63
C LYS A 84 0.93 -12.58 30.45
N ILE A 85 0.49 -11.32 30.56
CA ILE A 85 1.41 -10.16 30.51
C ILE A 85 2.41 -10.21 31.65
N LEU A 86 1.97 -10.48 32.87
CA LEU A 86 2.87 -10.64 34.03
C LEU A 86 3.87 -11.78 33.83
N ALA A 87 3.47 -12.87 33.20
CA ALA A 87 4.38 -13.94 32.85
C ALA A 87 5.43 -13.50 31.84
N ALA A 88 5.04 -12.74 30.81
CA ALA A 88 5.95 -12.20 29.80
C ALA A 88 6.98 -11.23 30.40
N GLU A 89 6.53 -10.36 31.30
CA GLU A 89 7.41 -9.43 32.05
C GLU A 89 8.37 -10.20 32.97
N ALA A 90 7.88 -11.21 33.68
CA ALA A 90 8.71 -12.05 34.56
C ALA A 90 9.77 -12.87 33.78
N GLU A 91 9.53 -13.17 32.51
CA GLU A 91 10.50 -13.80 31.60
C GLU A 91 11.40 -12.76 30.89
N GLY A 92 11.28 -11.47 31.21
CA GLY A 92 12.10 -10.39 30.63
C GLY A 92 11.82 -10.11 29.14
N LYS A 93 10.65 -10.52 28.60
CA LYS A 93 10.30 -10.30 27.20
C LYS A 93 10.25 -8.82 26.84
N ASP A 94 9.90 -7.95 27.78
CA ASP A 94 9.86 -6.49 27.62
C ASP A 94 11.25 -5.83 27.57
N THR A 95 12.30 -6.57 27.90
CA THR A 95 13.68 -6.07 27.86
C THR A 95 14.39 -6.34 26.53
N LEU A 96 13.83 -7.22 25.68
CA LEU A 96 14.43 -7.64 24.42
C LEU A 96 14.54 -6.47 23.41
N SER A 97 15.60 -6.46 22.61
CA SER A 97 15.85 -5.44 21.58
C SER A 97 14.73 -5.34 20.56
N ASP A 98 14.25 -6.49 20.10
CA ASP A 98 13.19 -6.57 19.07
C ASP A 98 11.86 -6.01 19.60
N PHE A 99 11.50 -6.36 20.85
CA PHE A 99 10.34 -5.79 21.53
C PHE A 99 10.44 -4.26 21.64
N LYS A 100 11.59 -3.75 22.13
CA LYS A 100 11.80 -2.31 22.27
C LYS A 100 11.74 -1.58 20.96
N SER A 101 12.33 -2.14 19.90
CA SER A 101 12.31 -1.56 18.56
C SER A 101 10.91 -1.53 17.95
N GLU A 102 10.16 -2.61 18.12
CA GLU A 102 8.78 -2.71 17.64
C GLU A 102 7.85 -1.74 18.37
N LEU A 103 7.93 -1.71 19.71
CA LEU A 103 7.13 -0.81 20.54
C LEU A 103 7.44 0.65 20.26
N GLU A 104 8.70 1.00 20.04
CA GLU A 104 9.12 2.36 19.66
C GLU A 104 8.53 2.77 18.30
N GLY A 105 8.45 1.84 17.35
CA GLY A 105 7.78 2.05 16.07
C GLY A 105 6.29 2.43 16.24
N TYR A 106 5.58 1.69 17.10
CA TYR A 106 4.18 1.99 17.42
C TYR A 106 4.04 3.31 18.19
N ARG A 107 4.91 3.57 19.16
CA ARG A 107 4.92 4.82 19.93
C ARG A 107 4.95 6.03 19.01
N LYS A 108 5.86 6.05 18.03
CA LYS A 108 5.97 7.13 17.05
C LYS A 108 4.71 7.29 16.19
N GLN A 109 4.08 6.19 15.78
CA GLN A 109 2.85 6.25 14.99
C GLN A 109 1.68 6.78 15.82
N LEU A 110 1.53 6.34 17.06
CA LEU A 110 0.49 6.77 17.98
C LEU A 110 0.62 8.24 18.39
N ALA A 111 1.85 8.76 18.47
CA ALA A 111 2.13 10.15 18.84
C ALA A 111 1.69 11.16 17.78
N GLN A 112 1.71 10.79 16.47
CA GLN A 112 1.49 11.73 15.37
C GLN A 112 0.24 12.62 15.50
N PRO A 113 -0.96 12.10 15.89
CA PRO A 113 -2.15 12.94 16.04
C PRO A 113 -2.06 13.98 17.17
N TYR A 114 -1.14 13.77 18.13
CA TYR A 114 -0.93 14.66 19.29
C TYR A 114 0.16 15.70 19.05
N LEU A 115 1.01 15.49 18.05
CA LEU A 115 2.12 16.37 17.68
C LEU A 115 1.72 17.43 16.64
N THR A 116 0.44 17.81 16.61
CA THR A 116 -0.12 18.81 15.70
C THR A 116 -1.19 19.64 16.39
N GLU A 117 -1.38 20.88 15.91
CA GLU A 117 -2.48 21.74 16.35
C GLU A 117 -3.74 21.44 15.55
N LYS A 118 -4.68 20.69 16.11
CA LYS A 118 -5.93 20.29 15.43
C LYS A 118 -6.74 21.48 14.91
N GLY A 119 -6.92 22.52 15.75
CA GLY A 119 -7.66 23.71 15.35
C GLY A 119 -7.05 24.45 14.17
N VAL A 120 -5.71 24.50 14.07
CA VAL A 120 -5.01 25.07 12.92
C VAL A 120 -5.24 24.22 11.68
N THR A 121 -5.18 22.90 11.80
CA THR A 121 -5.43 21.99 10.67
C THR A 121 -6.85 22.14 10.14
N GLU A 122 -7.86 22.18 11.00
CA GLU A 122 -9.25 22.37 10.62
C GLU A 122 -9.48 23.72 9.95
N GLN A 123 -8.86 24.78 10.45
CA GLN A 123 -8.91 26.10 9.84
C GLN A 123 -8.30 26.12 8.44
N LEU A 124 -7.13 25.48 8.27
CA LEU A 124 -6.45 25.37 6.97
C LEU A 124 -7.29 24.58 5.96
N ILE A 125 -7.97 23.50 6.38
CA ILE A 125 -8.85 22.72 5.50
C ILE A 125 -10.02 23.58 5.02
N LYS A 126 -10.67 24.34 5.92
CA LYS A 126 -11.74 25.27 5.56
C LYS A 126 -11.24 26.36 4.64
N GLU A 127 -10.08 26.94 4.92
CA GLU A 127 -9.48 27.97 4.08
C GLU A 127 -9.22 27.46 2.65
N VAL A 128 -8.67 26.24 2.50
CA VAL A 128 -8.49 25.61 1.21
C VAL A 128 -9.80 25.54 0.45
N TYR A 129 -10.86 25.03 1.08
CA TYR A 129 -12.16 24.90 0.44
C TYR A 129 -12.76 26.27 0.03
N GLU A 130 -12.67 27.28 0.89
CA GLU A 130 -13.15 28.62 0.55
C GLU A 130 -12.38 29.21 -0.64
N ARG A 131 -11.05 29.04 -0.67
CA ARG A 131 -10.23 29.47 -1.82
C ARG A 131 -10.50 28.65 -3.10
N MET A 132 -10.94 27.40 -3.00
CA MET A 132 -11.33 26.59 -4.16
C MET A 132 -12.57 27.11 -4.87
N LYS A 133 -13.35 27.99 -4.24
CA LYS A 133 -14.54 28.61 -4.86
C LYS A 133 -14.20 29.70 -5.86
N GLU A 134 -12.95 30.20 -5.85
CA GLU A 134 -12.50 31.24 -6.79
C GLU A 134 -11.14 30.89 -7.41
N GLU A 135 -10.84 31.53 -8.53
CA GLU A 135 -9.56 31.48 -9.21
C GLU A 135 -8.96 32.87 -9.28
N VAL A 136 -7.66 32.97 -8.98
CA VAL A 136 -6.87 34.20 -8.98
C VAL A 136 -5.88 34.17 -10.13
N SER A 137 -5.83 35.24 -10.92
CA SER A 137 -4.79 35.43 -11.95
C SER A 137 -3.73 36.39 -11.44
N ALA A 138 -2.46 36.00 -11.60
CA ALA A 138 -1.33 36.83 -11.16
C ALA A 138 -0.15 36.77 -12.12
N SER A 139 0.69 37.80 -12.05
CA SER A 139 2.06 37.81 -12.55
C SER A 139 3.02 37.96 -11.40
N HIS A 140 4.24 37.41 -11.49
CA HIS A 140 5.22 37.49 -10.41
C HIS A 140 6.64 37.85 -10.88
N ILE A 141 7.44 38.33 -9.94
CA ILE A 141 8.90 38.49 -10.05
C ILE A 141 9.52 37.70 -8.93
N LEU A 142 10.38 36.72 -9.25
CA LEU A 142 11.16 35.93 -8.32
C LEU A 142 12.60 36.37 -8.30
N LEU A 143 13.14 36.58 -7.09
CA LEU A 143 14.59 36.56 -6.86
C LEU A 143 14.93 35.32 -6.04
N MET A 144 15.68 34.40 -6.62
CA MET A 144 16.06 33.15 -5.98
C MET A 144 16.93 33.39 -4.75
N LEU A 145 16.64 32.62 -3.70
CA LEU A 145 17.41 32.68 -2.46
C LEU A 145 17.30 31.35 -1.73
N SER A 146 18.45 30.79 -1.36
CA SER A 146 18.49 29.53 -0.60
C SER A 146 17.67 29.64 0.70
N PRO A 147 16.96 28.58 1.11
CA PRO A 147 16.31 28.54 2.43
C PRO A 147 17.26 28.84 3.59
N GLU A 148 18.54 28.47 3.43
CA GLU A 148 19.60 28.68 4.42
C GLU A 148 20.44 29.96 4.18
N ALA A 149 19.96 30.91 3.37
CA ALA A 149 20.69 32.13 3.05
C ALA A 149 21.01 32.97 4.30
N GLU A 150 22.16 33.64 4.27
CA GLU A 150 22.57 34.52 5.35
C GLU A 150 21.61 35.71 5.52
N PRO A 151 21.46 36.26 6.74
CA PRO A 151 20.59 37.42 7.00
C PRO A 151 20.88 38.62 6.07
N LYS A 152 22.15 38.85 5.72
CA LYS A 152 22.55 39.90 4.79
C LYS A 152 21.98 39.70 3.39
N ASP A 153 22.10 38.50 2.83
CA ASP A 153 21.62 38.18 1.49
C ASP A 153 20.10 38.22 1.45
N THR A 154 19.47 37.79 2.56
CA THR A 154 18.02 37.87 2.77
C THR A 154 17.52 39.30 2.72
N LEU A 155 18.18 40.22 3.44
CA LEU A 155 17.86 41.64 3.46
C LEU A 155 18.09 42.32 2.11
N GLU A 156 19.19 42.01 1.44
CA GLU A 156 19.52 42.54 0.11
C GLU A 156 18.46 42.13 -0.91
N THR A 157 18.12 40.83 -0.95
CA THR A 157 17.12 40.28 -1.89
C THR A 157 15.74 40.90 -1.63
N TYR A 158 15.31 41.01 -0.37
CA TYR A 158 14.08 41.67 0.02
C TYR A 158 14.06 43.13 -0.46
N SER A 159 15.12 43.90 -0.19
CA SER A 159 15.22 45.31 -0.53
C SER A 159 15.16 45.54 -2.04
N LYS A 160 15.78 44.68 -2.86
CA LYS A 160 15.69 44.75 -4.33
C LYS A 160 14.23 44.57 -4.79
N LEU A 161 13.47 43.62 -4.23
CA LEU A 161 12.09 43.46 -4.61
C LEU A 161 11.17 44.58 -4.12
N VAL A 162 11.46 45.20 -2.97
CA VAL A 162 10.78 46.42 -2.53
C VAL A 162 11.02 47.55 -3.54
N GLU A 163 12.26 47.70 -4.07
CA GLU A 163 12.56 48.64 -5.11
C GLU A 163 11.79 48.37 -6.41
N TYR A 164 11.77 47.12 -6.90
CA TYR A 164 11.01 46.76 -8.10
C TYR A 164 9.52 47.01 -7.93
N ARG A 165 8.98 46.70 -6.75
CA ARG A 165 7.61 47.03 -6.40
C ARG A 165 7.34 48.54 -6.48
N LYS A 166 8.22 49.37 -5.90
CA LYS A 166 8.13 50.83 -5.93
C LYS A 166 8.13 51.38 -7.36
N ARG A 167 8.99 50.86 -8.21
CA ARG A 167 9.06 51.21 -9.62
C ARG A 167 7.76 50.85 -10.36
N ALA A 168 7.23 49.66 -10.13
CA ALA A 168 5.95 49.23 -10.71
C ALA A 168 4.78 50.10 -10.25
N LEU A 169 4.78 50.50 -8.98
CA LEU A 169 3.74 51.42 -8.44
C LEU A 169 3.88 52.83 -8.99
N ALA A 170 5.10 53.25 -9.42
CA ALA A 170 5.36 54.50 -10.07
C ALA A 170 5.06 54.50 -11.58
N GLY A 171 4.49 53.40 -12.12
CA GLY A 171 4.03 53.30 -13.51
C GLY A 171 4.93 52.50 -14.44
N GLU A 172 6.09 51.99 -14.00
CA GLU A 172 6.89 51.09 -14.84
C GLU A 172 6.16 49.75 -15.04
N SER A 173 6.22 49.24 -16.29
CA SER A 173 5.51 47.97 -16.62
C SER A 173 6.02 46.81 -15.78
N PHE A 174 5.10 46.16 -15.06
CA PHE A 174 5.40 44.96 -14.26
C PHE A 174 5.91 43.82 -15.15
N ASP A 175 5.36 43.68 -16.35
CA ASP A 175 5.75 42.65 -17.33
C ASP A 175 7.22 42.90 -17.79
N SER A 176 7.59 44.15 -18.00
CA SER A 176 9.00 44.52 -18.36
C SER A 176 9.97 44.27 -17.21
N LEU A 177 9.54 44.57 -15.96
CA LEU A 177 10.34 44.27 -14.77
C LEU A 177 10.51 42.76 -14.60
N ALA A 178 9.45 41.98 -14.79
CA ALA A 178 9.48 40.52 -14.69
C ALA A 178 10.42 39.91 -15.75
N SER A 179 10.29 40.29 -17.01
CA SER A 179 11.13 39.79 -18.09
C SER A 179 12.62 40.14 -17.87
N LYS A 180 12.92 41.32 -17.29
CA LYS A 180 14.29 41.81 -17.10
C LYS A 180 14.95 41.29 -15.83
N TYR A 181 14.24 41.19 -14.74
CA TYR A 181 14.83 40.98 -13.42
C TYR A 181 14.41 39.69 -12.73
N SER A 182 13.33 39.06 -13.16
CA SER A 182 12.91 37.80 -12.56
C SER A 182 13.92 36.69 -12.87
N GLN A 183 14.22 35.90 -11.85
CA GLN A 183 15.03 34.69 -11.95
C GLN A 183 14.19 33.42 -12.16
N ASP A 184 12.88 33.58 -12.33
CA ASP A 184 12.04 32.49 -12.84
C ASP A 184 12.40 32.22 -14.30
N PRO A 185 12.80 30.97 -14.66
CA PRO A 185 13.21 30.64 -16.03
C PRO A 185 12.15 30.97 -17.10
N SER A 186 10.86 30.88 -16.74
CA SER A 186 9.74 31.14 -17.65
C SER A 186 9.46 32.64 -17.89
N ALA A 187 9.96 33.51 -17.00
CA ALA A 187 9.61 34.93 -17.02
C ALA A 187 10.05 35.67 -18.30
N LYS A 188 11.09 35.19 -18.99
CA LYS A 188 11.53 35.76 -20.29
C LYS A 188 10.50 35.53 -21.40
N GLN A 189 9.71 34.45 -21.32
CA GLN A 189 8.75 34.07 -22.33
C GLN A 189 7.34 34.54 -21.96
N ASN A 190 6.94 34.33 -20.69
CA ASN A 190 5.59 34.62 -20.22
C ASN A 190 5.45 35.97 -19.48
N TYR A 191 6.56 36.74 -19.35
CA TYR A 191 6.57 38.05 -18.65
C TYR A 191 6.11 37.90 -17.17
N GLY A 192 6.39 36.76 -16.55
CA GLY A 192 6.01 36.42 -15.20
C GLY A 192 4.52 36.04 -15.02
N LYS A 193 3.74 35.90 -16.09
CA LYS A 193 2.33 35.57 -16.05
C LYS A 193 2.10 34.09 -15.69
N LEU A 194 1.27 33.84 -14.70
CA LEU A 194 0.96 32.49 -14.18
C LEU A 194 -0.42 31.99 -14.62
N GLY A 195 -1.25 32.87 -15.21
CA GLY A 195 -2.66 32.56 -15.51
C GLY A 195 -3.54 32.48 -14.27
N TYR A 196 -4.70 31.88 -14.42
CA TYR A 196 -5.64 31.64 -13.32
C TYR A 196 -5.31 30.36 -12.59
N PHE A 197 -5.23 30.42 -11.26
CA PHE A 197 -5.01 29.27 -10.39
C PHE A 197 -5.90 29.36 -9.16
N THR A 198 -6.17 28.24 -8.51
CA THR A 198 -6.92 28.13 -7.27
C THR A 198 -6.03 27.58 -6.15
N SER A 199 -6.64 27.27 -5.00
CA SER A 199 -5.92 26.73 -3.85
C SER A 199 -5.18 25.43 -4.16
N MET A 200 -4.04 25.22 -3.51
CA MET A 200 -3.16 24.04 -3.62
C MET A 200 -2.42 23.86 -4.95
N GLN A 201 -2.46 24.83 -5.83
CA GLN A 201 -1.68 24.84 -7.08
C GLN A 201 -0.34 25.59 -6.94
N MET A 202 -0.22 26.44 -5.92
CA MET A 202 1.01 27.19 -5.60
C MET A 202 1.46 26.85 -4.17
N VAL A 203 2.74 27.16 -3.85
CA VAL A 203 3.21 27.04 -2.45
C VAL A 203 2.44 28.00 -1.56
N TYR A 204 2.10 27.56 -0.35
CA TYR A 204 1.14 28.23 0.52
C TYR A 204 1.38 29.72 0.72
N GLN A 205 2.62 30.13 1.00
CA GLN A 205 2.96 31.53 1.23
C GLN A 205 2.67 32.40 -0.02
N PHE A 206 2.92 31.88 -1.22
CA PHE A 206 2.61 32.55 -2.48
C PHE A 206 1.10 32.62 -2.71
N GLU A 207 0.41 31.48 -2.52
CA GLU A 207 -1.04 31.39 -2.62
C GLU A 207 -1.71 32.38 -1.66
N GLU A 208 -1.30 32.41 -0.39
CA GLU A 208 -1.83 33.31 0.61
C GLU A 208 -1.70 34.78 0.18
N ALA A 209 -0.52 35.17 -0.34
CA ALA A 209 -0.30 36.51 -0.83
C ALA A 209 -1.20 36.83 -2.03
N ALA A 210 -1.38 35.89 -2.97
CA ALA A 210 -2.25 36.08 -4.13
C ALA A 210 -3.72 36.28 -3.73
N PHE A 211 -4.21 35.46 -2.79
CA PHE A 211 -5.59 35.55 -2.31
C PHE A 211 -5.84 36.80 -1.41
N LYS A 212 -4.83 37.29 -0.70
CA LYS A 212 -4.94 38.53 0.11
C LYS A 212 -4.74 39.82 -0.67
N THR A 213 -4.09 39.81 -1.82
CA THR A 213 -3.80 41.02 -2.59
C THR A 213 -4.99 41.37 -3.48
N PRO A 214 -5.56 42.59 -3.39
CA PRO A 214 -6.65 43.02 -4.27
C PRO A 214 -6.23 43.04 -5.76
N VAL A 215 -7.23 42.89 -6.65
CA VAL A 215 -7.00 42.99 -8.11
C VAL A 215 -6.40 44.35 -8.46
N GLY A 216 -5.39 44.38 -9.34
CA GLY A 216 -4.63 45.56 -9.74
C GLY A 216 -3.46 45.89 -8.80
N ASN A 217 -3.41 45.36 -7.59
CA ASN A 217 -2.39 45.68 -6.61
C ASN A 217 -1.18 44.72 -6.69
N ILE A 218 -0.06 45.16 -6.10
CA ILE A 218 1.19 44.41 -6.01
C ILE A 218 1.48 44.11 -4.53
N SER A 219 1.73 42.83 -4.22
CA SER A 219 2.04 42.38 -2.87
C SER A 219 3.36 42.97 -2.34
N MET A 220 3.55 42.94 -1.02
CA MET A 220 4.90 43.04 -0.43
C MET A 220 5.70 41.77 -0.81
N PRO A 221 7.06 41.82 -0.70
CA PRO A 221 7.88 40.65 -0.94
C PRO A 221 7.48 39.48 -0.02
N VAL A 222 7.24 38.32 -0.61
CA VAL A 222 6.78 37.08 0.05
C VAL A 222 7.89 36.06 0.00
N ARG A 223 8.28 35.52 1.13
CA ARG A 223 9.31 34.47 1.23
C ARG A 223 8.70 33.10 0.97
N THR A 224 9.30 32.35 0.05
CA THR A 224 9.01 30.93 -0.18
C THR A 224 10.32 30.13 -0.14
N ARG A 225 10.26 28.82 -0.29
CA ARG A 225 11.45 27.96 -0.41
C ARG A 225 12.31 28.26 -1.63
N PHE A 226 11.78 28.96 -2.64
CA PHE A 226 12.50 29.30 -3.86
C PHE A 226 13.23 30.64 -3.77
N GLY A 227 12.80 31.52 -2.89
CA GLY A 227 13.32 32.87 -2.78
C GLY A 227 12.25 33.87 -2.32
N TYR A 228 12.42 35.13 -2.69
CA TYR A 228 11.42 36.15 -2.49
C TYR A 228 10.66 36.45 -3.78
N HIS A 229 9.35 36.65 -3.65
CA HIS A 229 8.46 37.00 -4.75
C HIS A 229 7.74 38.32 -4.45
N ILE A 230 7.50 39.15 -5.47
CA ILE A 230 6.38 40.08 -5.50
C ILE A 230 5.42 39.62 -6.57
N LEU A 231 4.13 39.75 -6.33
CA LEU A 231 3.09 39.35 -7.27
C LEU A 231 2.09 40.49 -7.50
N LYS A 232 1.66 40.63 -8.75
CA LYS A 232 0.61 41.53 -9.18
C LYS A 232 -0.62 40.70 -9.50
N VAL A 233 -1.72 40.91 -8.76
CA VAL A 233 -2.99 40.23 -9.03
C VAL A 233 -3.66 40.94 -10.21
N THR A 234 -3.95 40.19 -11.28
CA THR A 234 -4.49 40.73 -12.52
C THR A 234 -5.97 40.47 -12.72
N GLY A 235 -6.52 39.49 -12.00
CA GLY A 235 -7.94 39.16 -12.08
C GLY A 235 -8.38 38.16 -11.02
N ARG A 236 -9.71 38.09 -10.83
CA ARG A 236 -10.39 37.08 -10.02
C ARG A 236 -11.66 36.64 -10.75
N ARG A 237 -12.02 35.39 -10.60
CA ARG A 237 -13.26 34.85 -11.12
C ARG A 237 -13.76 33.68 -10.26
N PRO A 238 -15.08 33.37 -10.29
CA PRO A 238 -15.57 32.13 -9.70
C PRO A 238 -14.85 30.92 -10.28
N SER A 239 -14.65 29.88 -9.47
CA SER A 239 -14.05 28.61 -9.92
C SER A 239 -14.88 28.00 -11.05
N ARG A 240 -14.20 27.56 -12.08
CA ARG A 240 -14.82 26.83 -13.20
C ARG A 240 -15.06 25.34 -12.89
N GLY A 241 -14.62 24.88 -11.71
CA GLY A 241 -14.64 23.45 -11.34
C GLY A 241 -13.64 22.63 -12.14
N GLU A 242 -14.01 21.38 -12.43
CA GLU A 242 -13.26 20.47 -13.29
C GLU A 242 -14.03 20.19 -14.57
N VAL A 243 -13.30 19.95 -15.66
CA VAL A 243 -13.87 19.55 -16.95
C VAL A 243 -13.25 18.25 -17.42
N LYS A 244 -14.08 17.29 -17.83
CA LYS A 244 -13.67 16.08 -18.52
C LYS A 244 -13.97 16.22 -20.01
N VAL A 245 -12.96 16.01 -20.85
CA VAL A 245 -13.06 16.17 -22.29
C VAL A 245 -12.46 14.98 -23.03
N ALA A 246 -12.81 14.86 -24.32
CA ALA A 246 -12.04 14.12 -25.30
C ALA A 246 -11.46 15.09 -26.32
N HIS A 247 -10.31 14.74 -26.95
CA HIS A 247 -9.75 15.55 -27.99
C HIS A 247 -9.25 14.75 -29.20
N ILE A 248 -9.26 15.38 -30.36
CA ILE A 248 -8.55 14.93 -31.56
C ILE A 248 -7.41 15.91 -31.77
N MET A 249 -6.17 15.43 -31.78
CA MET A 249 -4.98 16.23 -31.97
C MET A 249 -4.34 15.95 -33.34
N ILE A 250 -4.01 17.00 -34.08
CA ILE A 250 -3.14 16.93 -35.27
C ILE A 250 -1.84 17.62 -34.91
N ARG A 251 -0.77 16.84 -34.90
CA ARG A 251 0.55 17.32 -34.48
C ARG A 251 1.08 18.40 -35.42
N ALA A 252 1.43 19.52 -34.87
CA ALA A 252 2.02 20.67 -35.57
C ALA A 252 2.83 21.50 -34.56
N ALA A 253 3.90 20.89 -34.00
CA ALA A 253 4.71 21.50 -32.97
C ALA A 253 5.46 22.77 -33.49
N GLU A 254 5.92 23.58 -32.57
CA GLU A 254 6.72 24.75 -32.92
C GLU A 254 8.01 24.34 -33.67
N GLY A 255 8.36 25.08 -34.74
CA GLY A 255 9.54 24.83 -35.54
C GLY A 255 9.33 23.96 -36.78
N ILE A 256 8.12 23.48 -37.08
CA ILE A 256 7.83 22.79 -38.35
C ILE A 256 7.78 23.80 -39.52
N THR A 257 7.86 23.28 -40.76
CA THR A 257 7.80 24.11 -41.97
C THR A 257 6.45 24.82 -42.08
N LYS A 258 6.36 25.89 -42.85
CA LYS A 258 5.09 26.59 -43.12
C LYS A 258 4.12 25.67 -43.85
N GLU A 259 4.65 24.86 -44.76
CA GLU A 259 3.88 23.88 -45.58
C GLU A 259 3.24 22.83 -44.69
N ASP A 260 4.01 22.23 -43.75
CA ASP A 260 3.50 21.23 -42.79
C ASP A 260 2.47 21.84 -41.84
N SER A 261 2.71 23.07 -41.38
CA SER A 261 1.74 23.79 -40.53
C SER A 261 0.42 24.07 -41.26
N LEU A 262 0.46 24.41 -42.54
CA LEU A 262 -0.72 24.60 -43.35
C LEU A 262 -1.44 23.28 -43.61
N ALA A 263 -0.73 22.20 -43.92
CA ALA A 263 -1.28 20.87 -44.11
C ALA A 263 -1.97 20.35 -42.85
N ALA A 264 -1.37 20.54 -41.67
CA ALA A 264 -1.98 20.19 -40.39
C ALA A 264 -3.27 21.01 -40.11
N LYS A 265 -3.28 22.31 -40.49
CA LYS A 265 -4.46 23.15 -40.38
C LYS A 265 -5.58 22.67 -41.30
N GLN A 266 -5.28 22.37 -42.57
CA GLN A 266 -6.26 21.85 -43.51
C GLN A 266 -6.83 20.50 -43.02
N LYS A 267 -5.99 19.62 -42.50
CA LYS A 267 -6.43 18.32 -41.97
C LYS A 267 -7.38 18.47 -40.78
N VAL A 268 -7.10 19.36 -39.84
CA VAL A 268 -7.98 19.56 -38.68
C VAL A 268 -9.30 20.22 -39.09
N ASP A 269 -9.29 21.12 -40.06
CA ASP A 269 -10.49 21.74 -40.58
C ASP A 269 -11.41 20.76 -41.34
N GLU A 270 -10.78 19.82 -42.09
CA GLU A 270 -11.52 18.72 -42.71
C GLU A 270 -12.19 17.82 -41.65
N ILE A 271 -11.47 17.43 -40.61
CA ILE A 271 -12.01 16.63 -39.50
C ILE A 271 -13.16 17.39 -38.82
N TYR A 272 -13.00 18.67 -38.59
CA TYR A 272 -14.04 19.50 -37.99
C TYR A 272 -15.30 19.56 -38.87
N SER A 273 -15.12 19.68 -40.19
CA SER A 273 -16.21 19.69 -41.15
C SER A 273 -16.97 18.35 -41.18
N LYS A 274 -16.25 17.22 -41.11
CA LYS A 274 -16.83 15.88 -41.01
C LYS A 274 -17.62 15.70 -39.73
N LEU A 275 -17.11 16.17 -38.60
CA LEU A 275 -17.82 16.16 -37.31
C LEU A 275 -19.13 17.00 -37.41
N LYS A 276 -19.07 18.15 -38.05
CA LYS A 276 -20.27 18.99 -38.29
C LYS A 276 -21.27 18.35 -39.25
N ALA A 277 -20.81 17.50 -40.16
CA ALA A 277 -21.66 16.71 -41.06
C ALA A 277 -22.26 15.47 -40.39
N GLY A 278 -21.92 15.18 -39.12
CA GLY A 278 -22.48 14.08 -38.32
C GLY A 278 -21.69 12.80 -38.33
N GLU A 279 -20.41 12.80 -38.83
CA GLU A 279 -19.55 11.64 -38.70
C GLU A 279 -19.22 11.39 -37.24
N LYS A 280 -19.05 10.11 -36.85
CA LYS A 280 -18.85 9.72 -35.47
C LYS A 280 -17.49 10.15 -34.96
N TRP A 281 -17.49 10.73 -33.75
CA TRP A 281 -16.29 11.19 -33.07
C TRP A 281 -15.25 10.10 -32.89
N GLU A 282 -15.66 8.92 -32.45
CA GLU A 282 -14.80 7.77 -32.12
C GLU A 282 -14.05 7.26 -33.37
N ASP A 283 -14.71 7.24 -34.52
CA ASP A 283 -14.13 6.81 -35.80
C ASP A 283 -13.06 7.81 -36.24
N LEU A 284 -13.40 9.10 -36.22
CA LEU A 284 -12.46 10.17 -36.62
C LEU A 284 -11.28 10.29 -35.63
N CYS A 285 -11.53 10.14 -34.35
CA CYS A 285 -10.46 10.13 -33.35
C CYS A 285 -9.50 8.95 -33.59
N THR A 286 -10.02 7.74 -33.78
CA THR A 286 -9.22 6.54 -34.04
C THR A 286 -8.46 6.65 -35.35
N GLN A 287 -9.02 7.23 -36.37
CA GLN A 287 -8.39 7.38 -37.68
C GLN A 287 -7.33 8.48 -37.69
N PHE A 288 -7.61 9.65 -37.16
CA PHE A 288 -6.85 10.87 -37.43
C PHE A 288 -6.05 11.41 -36.25
N SER A 289 -6.41 11.11 -34.98
CA SER A 289 -5.69 11.70 -33.84
C SER A 289 -4.24 11.22 -33.78
N ASP A 290 -3.33 12.16 -33.57
CA ASP A 290 -1.91 11.92 -33.37
C ASP A 290 -1.55 11.75 -31.89
N ASP A 291 -2.49 11.96 -30.95
CA ASP A 291 -2.26 11.69 -29.53
C ASP A 291 -2.40 10.21 -29.20
N GLN A 292 -1.27 9.52 -29.10
CA GLN A 292 -1.23 8.09 -28.83
C GLN A 292 -1.74 7.71 -27.42
N ASN A 293 -1.76 8.65 -26.47
CA ASN A 293 -2.15 8.35 -25.08
C ASN A 293 -3.68 8.25 -24.94
N SER A 294 -4.43 9.02 -25.72
CA SER A 294 -5.90 9.06 -25.63
C SER A 294 -6.61 8.47 -26.84
N LYS A 295 -5.96 8.39 -28.01
CA LYS A 295 -6.53 7.91 -29.29
C LYS A 295 -7.32 6.61 -29.15
N SER A 296 -6.77 5.58 -28.48
CA SER A 296 -7.38 4.26 -28.28
C SER A 296 -8.60 4.28 -27.35
N LYS A 297 -8.82 5.39 -26.66
CA LYS A 297 -9.93 5.64 -25.71
C LYS A 297 -10.89 6.72 -26.25
N GLY A 298 -10.97 6.89 -27.57
CA GLY A 298 -11.80 7.91 -28.19
C GLY A 298 -11.34 9.35 -27.89
N GLY A 299 -10.07 9.54 -27.52
CA GLY A 299 -9.52 10.85 -27.19
C GLY A 299 -9.78 11.32 -25.76
N GLU A 300 -10.38 10.49 -24.88
CA GLU A 300 -10.71 10.86 -23.51
C GLU A 300 -9.47 11.19 -22.66
N MET A 301 -9.57 12.27 -21.91
CA MET A 301 -8.61 12.75 -20.94
C MET A 301 -9.15 12.62 -19.52
N GLN A 302 -8.25 12.61 -18.53
CA GLN A 302 -8.65 12.78 -17.13
C GLN A 302 -9.29 14.17 -16.93
N ALA A 303 -10.25 14.26 -16.01
CA ALA A 303 -10.81 15.55 -15.62
C ALA A 303 -9.71 16.47 -15.06
N PHE A 304 -9.78 17.76 -15.39
CA PHE A 304 -8.80 18.76 -14.98
C PHE A 304 -9.47 20.09 -14.60
N ALA A 305 -8.85 20.78 -13.64
CA ALA A 305 -9.19 22.15 -13.27
C ALA A 305 -8.33 23.17 -14.04
N SER A 306 -8.64 24.44 -13.90
CA SER A 306 -7.84 25.54 -14.49
C SER A 306 -6.38 25.44 -14.11
N ASN A 307 -5.48 25.65 -15.10
CA ASN A 307 -4.03 25.65 -14.98
C ASN A 307 -3.38 24.30 -14.60
N GLN A 308 -4.12 23.19 -14.71
CA GLN A 308 -3.56 21.86 -14.44
C GLN A 308 -2.82 21.28 -15.66
N LEU A 309 -3.24 21.61 -16.87
CA LEU A 309 -2.55 21.13 -18.07
C LEU A 309 -1.39 22.04 -18.48
N GLY A 310 -1.37 23.29 -18.01
CA GLY A 310 -0.37 24.28 -18.39
C GLY A 310 -0.48 24.72 -19.87
N VAL A 311 -1.65 24.52 -20.49
CA VAL A 311 -1.94 24.86 -21.89
C VAL A 311 -3.19 25.75 -21.94
N PRO A 312 -3.06 27.08 -21.68
CA PRO A 312 -4.21 27.97 -21.49
C PRO A 312 -5.20 27.96 -22.65
N ALA A 313 -4.73 27.94 -23.90
CA ALA A 313 -5.60 27.93 -25.08
C ALA A 313 -6.49 26.65 -25.13
N PHE A 314 -5.94 25.50 -24.71
CA PHE A 314 -6.72 24.25 -24.64
C PHE A 314 -7.72 24.29 -23.50
N GLU A 315 -7.28 24.71 -22.32
CA GLU A 315 -8.12 24.80 -21.13
C GLU A 315 -9.29 25.78 -21.36
N ASP A 316 -9.03 26.96 -21.88
CA ASP A 316 -10.05 27.97 -22.13
C ASP A 316 -11.08 27.50 -23.15
N ALA A 317 -10.64 26.78 -24.20
CA ALA A 317 -11.56 26.19 -25.17
C ALA A 317 -12.41 25.07 -24.54
N ALA A 318 -11.81 24.21 -23.70
CA ALA A 318 -12.50 23.14 -22.99
C ALA A 318 -13.58 23.69 -22.04
N PHE A 319 -13.23 24.66 -21.21
CA PHE A 319 -14.14 25.29 -20.26
C PHE A 319 -15.20 26.18 -20.96
N GLY A 320 -14.93 26.65 -22.18
CA GLY A 320 -15.86 27.43 -23.01
C GLY A 320 -17.03 26.61 -23.59
N LEU A 321 -16.92 25.27 -23.65
CA LEU A 321 -18.02 24.41 -24.09
C LEU A 321 -19.09 24.32 -23.01
N GLU A 322 -20.36 24.25 -23.37
CA GLU A 322 -21.47 24.36 -22.40
C GLU A 322 -22.13 23.02 -22.08
N LYS A 323 -22.43 22.22 -23.10
CA LYS A 323 -23.22 20.99 -22.99
C LYS A 323 -22.37 19.75 -23.31
N SER A 324 -22.61 18.64 -22.62
CA SER A 324 -22.00 17.35 -22.97
C SER A 324 -22.27 17.03 -24.45
N GLY A 325 -21.22 16.69 -25.20
CA GLY A 325 -21.23 16.48 -26.63
C GLY A 325 -20.84 17.68 -27.47
N ASP A 326 -20.83 18.91 -26.91
CA ASP A 326 -20.33 20.09 -27.63
C ASP A 326 -18.89 19.91 -28.09
N ILE A 327 -18.58 20.42 -29.28
CA ILE A 327 -17.25 20.40 -29.87
C ILE A 327 -16.71 21.82 -30.08
N SER A 328 -15.44 22.03 -29.77
CA SER A 328 -14.76 23.29 -30.02
C SER A 328 -14.51 23.49 -31.52
N LYS A 329 -14.33 24.75 -31.93
CA LYS A 329 -13.59 25.03 -33.18
C LYS A 329 -12.14 24.50 -33.03
N PRO A 330 -11.47 24.24 -34.17
CA PRO A 330 -10.03 23.92 -34.12
C PRO A 330 -9.24 25.01 -33.40
N ILE A 331 -8.45 24.62 -32.39
CA ILE A 331 -7.58 25.53 -31.65
C ILE A 331 -6.12 25.12 -31.83
N LYS A 332 -5.20 26.08 -31.78
CA LYS A 332 -3.78 25.83 -31.89
C LYS A 332 -3.10 25.92 -30.52
N THR A 333 -2.23 24.97 -30.22
CA THR A 333 -1.32 24.99 -29.06
C THR A 333 0.12 24.78 -29.51
N ALA A 334 1.08 24.78 -28.59
CA ALA A 334 2.47 24.43 -28.90
C ALA A 334 2.64 22.99 -29.41
N TYR A 335 1.69 22.10 -29.15
CA TYR A 335 1.73 20.69 -29.61
C TYR A 335 1.12 20.49 -31.00
N GLY A 336 0.22 21.38 -31.42
CA GLY A 336 -0.50 21.24 -32.68
C GLY A 336 -1.91 21.80 -32.62
N TRP A 337 -2.75 21.30 -33.52
CA TRP A 337 -4.17 21.64 -33.61
C TRP A 337 -5.02 20.64 -32.85
N HIS A 338 -6.05 21.11 -32.14
CA HIS A 338 -6.98 20.29 -31.38
C HIS A 338 -8.41 20.63 -31.70
N ILE A 339 -9.24 19.61 -31.73
CA ILE A 339 -10.70 19.71 -31.59
C ILE A 339 -11.05 19.08 -30.25
N ILE A 340 -11.83 19.74 -29.42
CA ILE A 340 -12.16 19.29 -28.06
C ILE A 340 -13.65 18.98 -28.01
N LYS A 341 -14.01 17.83 -27.44
CA LYS A 341 -15.40 17.42 -27.16
C LYS A 341 -15.61 17.41 -25.66
N LEU A 342 -16.63 18.12 -25.18
CA LEU A 342 -17.00 18.11 -23.78
C LEU A 342 -17.68 16.78 -23.43
N ILE A 343 -17.19 16.11 -22.41
CA ILE A 343 -17.80 14.92 -21.82
C ILE A 343 -18.65 15.35 -20.62
N GLU A 344 -18.04 16.05 -19.66
CA GLU A 344 -18.69 16.43 -18.41
C GLU A 344 -18.08 17.70 -17.84
N LYS A 345 -18.91 18.57 -17.23
CA LYS A 345 -18.48 19.63 -16.32
C LYS A 345 -18.83 19.25 -14.90
N GLN A 346 -17.83 19.28 -14.03
CA GLN A 346 -17.97 18.92 -12.62
C GLN A 346 -17.79 20.18 -11.77
N PRO A 347 -18.84 20.71 -11.17
CA PRO A 347 -18.72 21.83 -10.25
C PRO A 347 -17.97 21.41 -9.00
N LEU A 348 -17.46 22.40 -8.23
CA LEU A 348 -16.84 22.12 -6.95
C LEU A 348 -17.81 21.37 -6.03
N LYS A 349 -17.41 20.20 -5.55
CA LYS A 349 -18.23 19.38 -4.66
C LYS A 349 -18.42 20.04 -3.29
N PRO A 350 -19.50 19.71 -2.55
CA PRO A 350 -19.73 20.19 -1.20
C PRO A 350 -18.56 19.86 -0.24
N PHE A 351 -18.35 20.74 0.76
CA PHE A 351 -17.25 20.58 1.73
C PHE A 351 -17.23 19.20 2.39
N ALA A 352 -18.39 18.70 2.82
CA ALA A 352 -18.50 17.41 3.50
C ALA A 352 -17.99 16.22 2.67
N GLU A 353 -18.10 16.29 1.34
CA GLU A 353 -17.57 15.25 0.44
C GLU A 353 -16.05 15.38 0.24
N LEU A 354 -15.55 16.61 0.22
CA LEU A 354 -14.14 16.91 -0.04
C LEU A 354 -13.27 16.86 1.22
N GLU A 355 -13.83 17.09 2.41
CA GLU A 355 -13.09 17.23 3.67
C GLU A 355 -12.09 16.09 3.92
N PRO A 356 -12.41 14.78 3.75
CA PRO A 356 -11.44 13.70 3.98
C PRO A 356 -10.23 13.78 3.04
N SER A 357 -10.47 14.13 1.77
CA SER A 357 -9.42 14.27 0.77
C SER A 357 -8.58 15.53 1.00
N LEU A 358 -9.22 16.64 1.36
CA LEU A 358 -8.55 17.90 1.68
C LEU A 358 -7.67 17.76 2.91
N LYS A 359 -8.12 17.05 3.94
CA LYS A 359 -7.31 16.74 5.14
C LYS A 359 -6.00 16.06 4.75
N THR A 360 -6.06 15.05 3.90
CA THR A 360 -4.87 14.34 3.42
C THR A 360 -3.96 15.25 2.58
N LYS A 361 -4.53 16.09 1.71
CA LYS A 361 -3.77 17.03 0.88
C LYS A 361 -3.09 18.10 1.73
N VAL A 362 -3.81 18.72 2.68
CA VAL A 362 -3.28 19.75 3.60
C VAL A 362 -2.11 19.21 4.43
N GLN A 363 -2.15 17.96 4.86
CA GLN A 363 -1.05 17.34 5.61
C GLN A 363 0.24 17.17 4.80
N ARG A 364 0.14 17.12 3.48
CA ARG A 364 1.29 16.95 2.55
C ARG A 364 1.75 18.24 1.90
N ASP A 365 0.96 19.28 2.03
CA ASP A 365 1.20 20.60 1.44
C ASP A 365 2.12 21.45 2.33
N SER A 366 2.76 22.47 1.75
CA SER A 366 3.64 23.42 2.45
C SER A 366 2.95 24.20 3.58
N ARG A 367 1.61 24.28 3.58
CA ARG A 367 0.84 24.90 4.69
C ARG A 367 0.89 24.07 5.98
N SER A 368 1.25 22.79 5.92
CA SER A 368 1.51 21.98 7.11
C SER A 368 2.67 22.53 7.94
N ASP A 369 3.62 23.25 7.32
CA ASP A 369 4.72 23.91 8.00
C ASP A 369 4.24 25.03 8.95
N LEU A 370 3.11 25.68 8.62
CA LEU A 370 2.48 26.64 9.51
C LEU A 370 1.98 25.97 10.79
N ASN A 371 1.29 24.83 10.66
CA ASN A 371 0.84 24.06 11.81
C ASN A 371 2.01 23.67 12.70
N LYS A 372 3.08 23.12 12.11
CA LYS A 372 4.30 22.77 12.82
C LYS A 372 4.94 23.98 13.52
N THR A 373 4.98 25.12 12.85
CA THR A 373 5.55 26.35 13.41
C THR A 373 4.75 26.82 14.63
N ILE A 374 3.42 26.85 14.53
CA ILE A 374 2.53 27.25 15.65
C ILE A 374 2.66 26.25 16.80
N PHE A 375 2.66 24.94 16.48
CA PHE A 375 2.86 23.90 17.48
C PHE A 375 4.16 24.11 18.27
N LEU A 376 5.29 24.26 17.56
CA LEU A 376 6.60 24.45 18.17
C LEU A 376 6.66 25.75 19.00
N GLN A 377 6.06 26.85 18.54
CA GLN A 377 5.98 28.10 19.30
C GLN A 377 5.23 27.91 20.60
N LYS A 378 4.08 27.23 20.59
CA LYS A 378 3.31 26.91 21.79
C LYS A 378 4.10 26.03 22.76
N ARG A 379 4.78 25.00 22.24
CA ARG A 379 5.63 24.10 23.08
C ARG A 379 6.83 24.83 23.65
N LYS A 380 7.48 25.73 22.89
CA LYS A 380 8.57 26.61 23.42
C LYS A 380 8.11 27.45 24.62
N ALA A 381 6.93 28.04 24.53
CA ALA A 381 6.36 28.83 25.63
C ALA A 381 6.01 27.92 26.82
N GLU A 382 5.35 26.78 26.59
CA GLU A 382 4.93 25.84 27.64
C GLU A 382 6.13 25.26 28.39
N TYR A 383 7.19 24.88 27.69
CA TYR A 383 8.41 24.27 28.27
C TYR A 383 9.49 25.28 28.59
N LYS A 384 9.15 26.56 28.65
CA LYS A 384 10.09 27.64 29.06
C LYS A 384 11.43 27.53 28.32
N TYR A 385 11.34 27.34 26.98
CA TYR A 385 12.54 27.27 26.14
C TYR A 385 13.44 28.47 26.34
N THR A 386 14.72 28.25 26.67
CA THR A 386 15.70 29.31 26.81
C THR A 386 16.96 28.96 26.01
N GLU A 387 17.35 29.84 25.10
CA GLU A 387 18.51 29.70 24.24
C GLU A 387 19.73 30.38 24.84
N ASN A 388 20.89 29.75 24.79
CA ASN A 388 22.17 30.37 25.11
C ASN A 388 22.80 30.94 23.82
N ALA A 389 22.47 32.18 23.52
CA ALA A 389 22.95 32.85 22.30
C ALA A 389 24.48 32.99 22.23
N ALA A 390 25.15 33.10 23.38
CA ALA A 390 26.63 33.17 23.40
C ALA A 390 27.25 31.85 22.96
N THR A 391 26.78 30.72 23.51
CA THR A 391 27.23 29.39 23.10
C THR A 391 26.88 29.13 21.62
N LEU A 392 25.67 29.46 21.18
CA LEU A 392 25.26 29.28 19.79
C LEU A 392 26.15 30.07 18.84
N ASN A 393 26.41 31.34 19.11
CA ASN A 393 27.26 32.17 18.26
C ASN A 393 28.69 31.63 18.20
N SER A 394 29.23 31.13 19.33
CA SER A 394 30.60 30.54 19.34
C SER A 394 30.69 29.30 18.43
N ILE A 395 29.73 28.41 18.44
CA ILE A 395 29.77 27.21 17.58
C ILE A 395 29.48 27.54 16.11
N ILE A 396 28.71 28.58 15.82
CA ILE A 396 28.52 29.07 14.44
C ILE A 396 29.80 29.68 13.88
N ALA A 397 30.52 30.43 14.70
CA ALA A 397 31.80 31.00 14.29
C ALA A 397 32.89 29.95 14.00
N LEU A 398 32.78 28.76 14.61
CA LEU A 398 33.67 27.63 14.39
C LEU A 398 33.24 26.75 13.20
N ALA A 399 32.15 27.06 12.52
CA ALA A 399 31.66 26.28 11.39
C ALA A 399 32.66 26.33 10.20
N ASP A 400 32.98 25.19 9.63
CA ASP A 400 33.98 25.06 8.58
C ASP A 400 33.45 24.37 7.31
N SER A 401 34.29 24.23 6.30
CA SER A 401 33.95 23.66 5.01
C SER A 401 33.54 22.18 5.07
N ASN A 402 33.81 21.45 6.17
CA ASN A 402 33.42 20.07 6.32
C ASN A 402 31.89 19.93 6.42
N LEU A 403 31.21 20.95 6.96
CA LEU A 403 29.74 21.02 6.94
C LEU A 403 29.19 21.09 5.51
N VAL A 404 29.83 21.85 4.61
CA VAL A 404 29.42 21.94 3.20
C VAL A 404 29.62 20.58 2.49
N LYS A 405 30.74 19.92 2.78
CA LYS A 405 31.12 18.63 2.19
C LYS A 405 30.32 17.44 2.76
N GLY A 406 29.65 17.62 3.89
CA GLY A 406 28.99 16.51 4.61
C GLY A 406 29.98 15.55 5.26
N THR A 407 31.12 16.06 5.72
CA THR A 407 32.21 15.31 6.37
C THR A 407 32.54 15.90 7.74
N PHE A 408 31.55 16.56 8.38
CA PHE A 408 31.74 17.13 9.72
C PHE A 408 32.03 16.06 10.75
N ASP A 409 33.05 16.29 11.56
CA ASP A 409 33.40 15.48 12.73
C ASP A 409 33.89 16.37 13.87
N PHE A 410 33.95 15.84 15.08
CA PHE A 410 34.38 16.57 16.26
C PHE A 410 35.19 15.65 17.20
N LYS A 411 36.11 16.27 17.94
CA LYS A 411 36.92 15.56 18.95
C LYS A 411 36.18 15.52 20.28
N ASN A 412 36.19 14.35 20.95
CA ASN A 412 35.49 14.14 22.21
C ASN A 412 36.13 14.87 23.42
N ASP A 413 37.34 15.35 23.30
CA ASP A 413 38.07 16.08 24.34
C ASP A 413 37.84 17.59 24.30
N ASN A 414 37.03 18.08 23.34
CA ASN A 414 36.70 19.52 23.25
C ASN A 414 35.84 19.98 24.43
N PRO A 415 36.33 20.91 25.28
CA PRO A 415 35.61 21.38 26.46
C PRO A 415 34.28 22.07 26.13
N SER A 416 34.14 22.63 24.93
CA SER A 416 32.90 23.26 24.47
C SER A 416 31.73 22.28 24.37
N LEU A 417 32.00 20.97 24.28
CA LEU A 417 30.93 19.95 24.16
C LEU A 417 29.99 19.93 25.35
N LYS A 418 30.44 20.34 26.53
CA LYS A 418 29.64 20.40 27.77
C LYS A 418 28.83 21.68 27.92
N LEU A 419 29.03 22.66 27.05
CA LEU A 419 28.29 23.92 27.12
C LEU A 419 26.82 23.71 26.73
N THR A 420 25.93 24.30 27.51
CA THR A 420 24.48 24.28 27.22
C THR A 420 24.17 25.18 26.05
N LEU A 421 23.47 24.67 25.04
CA LEU A 421 22.94 25.41 23.90
C LEU A 421 21.56 25.98 24.18
N PHE A 422 20.70 25.19 24.79
CA PHE A 422 19.38 25.62 25.21
C PHE A 422 18.85 24.71 26.33
N THR A 423 17.75 25.12 26.94
CA THR A 423 17.02 24.33 27.92
C THR A 423 15.55 24.19 27.55
N LEU A 424 14.95 23.06 27.91
CA LEU A 424 13.51 22.81 27.88
C LEU A 424 13.10 22.36 29.29
N ASP A 425 12.23 23.11 29.95
CA ASP A 425 11.75 22.80 31.30
C ASP A 425 12.90 22.49 32.28
N ASN A 426 13.95 23.33 32.24
CA ASN A 426 15.24 23.20 32.96
C ASN A 426 16.13 22.01 32.52
N LYS A 427 15.71 21.14 31.62
CA LYS A 427 16.57 20.09 31.05
C LYS A 427 17.54 20.71 30.06
N PRO A 428 18.87 20.60 30.29
CA PRO A 428 19.87 21.15 29.37
C PRO A 428 20.05 20.27 28.13
N TYR A 429 20.30 20.91 27.01
CA TYR A 429 20.75 20.33 25.74
C TYR A 429 22.09 20.95 25.39
N ASP A 430 23.12 20.12 25.30
CA ASP A 430 24.51 20.56 25.17
C ASP A 430 25.01 20.53 23.71
N VAL A 431 26.20 21.10 23.50
CA VAL A 431 26.88 21.11 22.21
C VAL A 431 27.20 19.71 21.72
N LYS A 432 27.49 18.76 22.63
CA LYS A 432 27.81 17.36 22.26
C LYS A 432 26.63 16.71 21.53
N GLY A 433 25.45 16.74 22.12
CA GLY A 433 24.24 16.17 21.53
C GLY A 433 23.88 16.83 20.20
N PHE A 434 24.12 18.13 20.08
CA PHE A 434 23.95 18.85 18.81
C PHE A 434 24.95 18.36 17.75
N TYR A 435 26.22 18.23 18.07
CA TYR A 435 27.25 17.77 17.12
C TYR A 435 27.06 16.30 16.71
N GLU A 436 26.61 15.43 17.61
CA GLU A 436 26.19 14.07 17.30
C GLU A 436 25.03 14.05 16.31
N TYR A 437 24.05 14.94 16.51
CA TYR A 437 22.94 15.12 15.57
C TYR A 437 23.41 15.57 14.20
N VAL A 438 24.30 16.58 14.12
CA VAL A 438 24.85 17.08 12.86
C VAL A 438 25.60 15.98 12.12
N LYS A 439 26.49 15.25 12.83
CA LYS A 439 27.26 14.13 12.28
C LYS A 439 26.36 13.03 11.71
N ALA A 440 25.29 12.70 12.38
CA ALA A 440 24.34 11.65 11.95
C ALA A 440 23.45 12.07 10.78
N ASN A 441 23.21 13.38 10.56
CA ASN A 441 22.25 13.88 9.57
C ASN A 441 22.87 14.69 8.44
N GLN A 442 24.22 14.81 8.40
CA GLN A 442 24.94 15.64 7.44
C GLN A 442 24.80 15.12 6.00
N LYS A 443 24.78 16.06 5.06
CA LYS A 443 24.78 15.81 3.62
C LYS A 443 25.58 16.92 2.95
N THR A 444 26.14 16.65 1.76
CA THR A 444 26.76 17.67 0.92
C THR A 444 25.74 18.76 0.57
N LYS A 445 26.11 20.03 0.79
CA LYS A 445 25.27 21.20 0.49
C LYS A 445 26.05 22.22 -0.32
N THR A 446 25.86 22.23 -1.62
CA THR A 446 26.48 23.22 -2.53
C THR A 446 25.73 24.55 -2.47
N GLY A 447 26.47 25.67 -2.52
CA GLY A 447 25.87 27.01 -2.55
C GLY A 447 25.43 27.58 -1.20
N SER A 448 25.75 26.91 -0.08
CA SER A 448 25.52 27.43 1.28
C SER A 448 26.84 27.68 2.00
N THR A 449 26.83 28.63 2.94
CA THR A 449 27.98 28.88 3.80
C THR A 449 28.03 27.94 4.99
N PRO A 450 29.17 27.61 5.59
CA PRO A 450 29.23 26.79 6.79
C PRO A 450 28.35 27.31 7.93
N SER A 451 28.38 28.64 8.15
CA SER A 451 27.59 29.29 9.22
C SER A 451 26.07 29.12 8.97
N SER A 452 25.64 29.30 7.71
CA SER A 452 24.22 29.11 7.36
C SER A 452 23.74 27.67 7.57
N ILE A 453 24.58 26.68 7.20
CA ILE A 453 24.31 25.26 7.45
C ILE A 453 24.21 24.98 8.94
N GLN A 454 25.14 25.54 9.73
CA GLN A 454 25.15 25.32 11.19
C GLN A 454 23.89 25.92 11.86
N ARG A 455 23.45 27.13 11.44
CA ARG A 455 22.19 27.75 11.91
C ARG A 455 20.97 26.88 11.53
N ALA A 456 20.92 26.38 10.32
CA ALA A 456 19.84 25.51 9.87
C ALA A 456 19.82 24.17 10.63
N ASN A 457 20.99 23.58 10.88
CA ASN A 457 21.12 22.38 11.69
C ASN A 457 20.65 22.62 13.14
N PHE A 458 21.05 23.75 13.73
CA PHE A 458 20.62 24.10 15.08
C PHE A 458 19.09 24.27 15.18
N LYS A 459 18.49 24.98 14.21
CA LYS A 459 17.03 25.10 14.15
C LYS A 459 16.35 23.71 14.08
N THR A 460 16.84 22.83 13.19
CA THR A 460 16.26 21.50 13.01
C THR A 460 16.45 20.61 14.25
N TYR A 461 17.62 20.71 14.91
CA TYR A 461 17.89 20.01 16.16
C TYR A 461 16.98 20.49 17.30
N THR A 462 16.80 21.80 17.44
CA THR A 462 15.91 22.39 18.43
C THR A 462 14.46 21.97 18.19
N ASP A 463 13.99 22.06 16.94
CA ASP A 463 12.64 21.63 16.55
C ASP A 463 12.42 20.15 16.90
N LYS A 464 13.42 19.29 16.59
CA LYS A 464 13.39 17.87 16.94
C LYS A 464 13.38 17.65 18.45
N ALA A 465 14.22 18.34 19.19
CA ALA A 465 14.30 18.20 20.65
C ALA A 465 12.97 18.58 21.34
N ILE A 466 12.29 19.61 20.85
CA ILE A 466 10.97 20.02 21.35
C ILE A 466 9.91 18.95 21.03
N MET A 467 9.92 18.40 19.82
CA MET A 467 9.01 17.34 19.42
C MET A 467 9.22 16.06 20.24
N ASP A 468 10.46 15.65 20.43
CA ASP A 468 10.82 14.47 21.23
C ASP A 468 10.43 14.67 22.71
N TYR A 469 10.61 15.90 23.23
CA TYR A 469 10.24 16.23 24.59
C TYR A 469 8.72 16.19 24.79
N GLU A 470 7.94 16.80 23.88
CA GLU A 470 6.47 16.71 23.89
C GLU A 470 6.03 15.26 23.80
N GLU A 471 6.61 14.47 22.85
CA GLU A 471 6.28 13.07 22.69
C GLU A 471 6.50 12.27 23.98
N SER A 472 7.57 12.59 24.74
CA SER A 472 7.86 11.94 26.03
C SER A 472 6.83 12.26 27.11
N LYS A 473 6.07 13.35 26.98
CA LYS A 473 5.05 13.81 27.92
C LYS A 473 3.63 13.37 27.55
N LEU A 474 3.40 12.78 26.38
CA LEU A 474 2.07 12.44 25.90
C LEU A 474 1.31 11.51 26.84
N ALA A 475 1.97 10.51 27.41
CA ALA A 475 1.35 9.59 28.36
C ALA A 475 0.93 10.25 29.68
N ASP A 476 1.60 11.34 30.07
CA ASP A 476 1.26 12.11 31.25
C ASP A 476 0.14 13.13 30.97
N LYS A 477 0.08 13.67 29.74
CA LYS A 477 -0.90 14.67 29.32
C LYS A 477 -2.23 14.08 28.86
N TYR A 478 -2.22 12.89 28.22
CA TYR A 478 -3.37 12.30 27.55
C TYR A 478 -3.59 10.86 28.01
N GLU A 479 -4.66 10.64 28.78
CA GLU A 479 -5.00 9.31 29.32
C GLU A 479 -5.36 8.32 28.20
N ASP A 480 -6.02 8.77 27.12
CA ASP A 480 -6.32 7.93 25.94
C ASP A 480 -5.05 7.46 25.22
N TYR A 481 -4.04 8.34 25.08
CA TYR A 481 -2.73 7.95 24.54
C TYR A 481 -2.04 6.92 25.44
N LYS A 482 -2.02 7.15 26.74
CA LYS A 482 -1.42 6.25 27.72
C LYS A 482 -2.04 4.86 27.68
N MET A 483 -3.37 4.79 27.65
CA MET A 483 -4.10 3.52 27.58
C MET A 483 -3.85 2.79 26.25
N LEU A 484 -3.86 3.53 25.14
CA LEU A 484 -3.60 2.97 23.82
C LEU A 484 -2.15 2.47 23.70
N TYR A 485 -1.18 3.23 24.17
CA TYR A 485 0.23 2.80 24.19
C TYR A 485 0.42 1.53 25.03
N LYS A 486 -0.22 1.46 26.20
CA LYS A 486 -0.20 0.27 27.06
C LYS A 486 -0.83 -0.94 26.35
N GLU A 487 -1.92 -0.75 25.64
CA GLU A 487 -2.59 -1.81 24.88
C GLU A 487 -1.66 -2.41 23.80
N TYR A 488 -0.95 -1.56 23.05
CA TYR A 488 0.05 -2.02 22.07
C TYR A 488 1.20 -2.76 22.73
N ARG A 489 1.75 -2.21 23.83
CA ARG A 489 2.80 -2.85 24.61
C ARG A 489 2.38 -4.26 25.07
N ASP A 490 1.23 -4.32 25.70
CA ASP A 490 0.70 -5.58 26.25
C ASP A 490 0.35 -6.57 25.11
N GLY A 491 -0.11 -6.07 23.95
CA GLY A 491 -0.38 -6.88 22.77
C GLY A 491 0.87 -7.57 22.18
N ILE A 492 1.99 -6.85 22.09
CA ILE A 492 3.26 -7.41 21.60
C ILE A 492 3.76 -8.48 22.57
N LEU A 493 3.69 -8.22 23.87
CA LEU A 493 4.09 -9.18 24.92
C LEU A 493 3.24 -10.44 24.87
N LEU A 494 1.92 -10.27 24.78
CA LEU A 494 0.98 -11.39 24.69
C LEU A 494 1.29 -12.27 23.47
N PHE A 495 1.44 -11.65 22.29
CA PHE A 495 1.71 -12.37 21.04
C PHE A 495 2.97 -13.21 21.15
N SER A 496 4.08 -12.61 21.60
CA SER A 496 5.38 -13.28 21.75
C SER A 496 5.28 -14.51 22.66
N LEU A 497 4.57 -14.38 23.78
CA LEU A 497 4.46 -15.45 24.76
C LEU A 497 3.46 -16.53 24.32
N MET A 498 2.33 -16.15 23.70
CA MET A 498 1.35 -17.10 23.15
C MET A 498 1.97 -17.93 22.02
N ASP A 499 2.78 -17.32 21.16
CA ASP A 499 3.49 -18.06 20.12
C ASP A 499 4.40 -19.14 20.71
N GLU A 500 5.17 -18.80 21.73
CA GLU A 500 6.10 -19.73 22.38
C GLU A 500 5.38 -20.81 23.19
N LYS A 501 4.49 -20.42 24.09
CA LYS A 501 3.89 -21.33 25.09
C LYS A 501 2.73 -22.17 24.54
N VAL A 502 2.07 -21.69 23.48
CA VAL A 502 0.82 -22.28 22.97
C VAL A 502 0.94 -22.66 21.50
N TRP A 503 1.10 -21.69 20.59
CA TRP A 503 0.90 -21.95 19.15
C TRP A 503 2.04 -22.76 18.55
N THR A 504 3.27 -22.29 18.65
CA THR A 504 4.45 -23.00 18.16
C THR A 504 4.66 -24.30 18.93
N LYS A 505 4.42 -24.30 20.26
CA LYS A 505 4.48 -25.52 21.08
C LYS A 505 3.49 -26.59 20.60
N ALA A 506 2.22 -26.24 20.35
CA ALA A 506 1.22 -27.20 19.89
C ALA A 506 1.55 -27.86 18.55
N VAL A 507 2.30 -27.17 17.69
CA VAL A 507 2.75 -27.71 16.38
C VAL A 507 3.97 -28.60 16.52
N ASN A 508 4.92 -28.22 17.39
CA ASN A 508 6.23 -28.86 17.50
C ASN A 508 6.24 -30.01 18.54
N ASP A 509 5.39 -29.96 19.53
CA ASP A 509 5.26 -31.00 20.55
C ASP A 509 4.46 -32.20 20.00
N THR A 510 5.11 -32.99 19.18
CA THR A 510 4.48 -34.18 18.55
C THR A 510 4.06 -35.22 19.54
N THR A 511 4.75 -35.36 20.67
CA THR A 511 4.46 -36.33 21.74
C THR A 511 3.20 -35.90 22.52
N GLY A 512 3.14 -34.63 22.95
CA GLY A 512 2.00 -34.06 23.62
C GLY A 512 0.75 -34.05 22.74
N LEU A 513 0.89 -33.65 21.46
CA LEU A 513 -0.19 -33.67 20.50
C LEU A 513 -0.78 -35.07 20.30
N LYS A 514 0.08 -36.08 20.17
CA LYS A 514 -0.37 -37.49 20.04
C LYS A 514 -1.06 -37.98 21.31
N SER A 515 -0.50 -37.68 22.50
CA SER A 515 -1.13 -38.04 23.77
C SER A 515 -2.49 -37.38 23.93
N TYR A 516 -2.59 -36.09 23.61
CA TYR A 516 -3.86 -35.35 23.64
C TYR A 516 -4.92 -35.95 22.69
N TYR A 517 -4.51 -36.29 21.46
CA TYR A 517 -5.38 -36.95 20.51
C TYR A 517 -5.90 -38.29 21.02
N GLU A 518 -5.01 -39.17 21.54
CA GLU A 518 -5.43 -40.48 22.06
C GLU A 518 -6.47 -40.38 23.23
N GLN A 519 -6.28 -39.39 24.11
CA GLN A 519 -7.21 -39.14 25.22
C GLN A 519 -8.54 -38.55 24.74
N ASN A 520 -8.58 -37.87 23.61
CA ASN A 520 -9.74 -37.13 23.11
C ASN A 520 -10.27 -37.66 21.76
N LYS A 521 -9.79 -38.78 21.28
CA LYS A 521 -10.10 -39.32 19.95
C LYS A 521 -11.58 -39.54 19.68
N ALA A 522 -12.39 -39.73 20.71
CA ALA A 522 -13.85 -39.82 20.59
C ALA A 522 -14.48 -38.52 20.05
N ASN A 523 -13.82 -37.39 20.20
CA ASN A 523 -14.28 -36.10 19.69
C ASN A 523 -13.97 -35.89 18.18
N TYR A 524 -13.10 -36.73 17.62
CA TYR A 524 -12.66 -36.61 16.23
C TYR A 524 -13.24 -37.69 15.36
N GLN A 525 -14.55 -37.55 15.06
CA GLN A 525 -15.29 -38.52 14.29
C GLN A 525 -15.60 -38.00 12.88
N TRP A 526 -15.45 -38.87 11.91
CA TRP A 526 -16.11 -38.71 10.64
C TRP A 526 -17.57 -39.08 10.82
N LYS A 527 -18.48 -38.21 10.41
CA LYS A 527 -19.88 -38.58 10.25
C LYS A 527 -20.02 -39.53 9.04
N LYS A 528 -21.20 -40.08 8.79
CA LYS A 528 -21.48 -40.85 7.57
C LYS A 528 -21.08 -40.07 6.34
N ARG A 529 -20.34 -40.70 5.44
CA ARG A 529 -19.80 -40.09 4.23
C ARG A 529 -20.22 -40.86 2.98
N ASN A 530 -20.30 -40.17 1.85
CA ASN A 530 -20.52 -40.74 0.54
C ASN A 530 -19.30 -40.48 -0.33
N ASP A 531 -18.62 -41.56 -0.77
CA ASP A 531 -17.57 -41.42 -1.82
C ASP A 531 -18.28 -41.28 -3.16
N ALA A 532 -18.26 -40.10 -3.71
CA ALA A 532 -19.02 -39.78 -4.90
C ALA A 532 -18.26 -38.88 -5.88
N ILE A 533 -18.68 -38.93 -7.13
CA ILE A 533 -18.37 -37.98 -8.18
C ILE A 533 -19.67 -37.31 -8.60
N VAL A 534 -19.71 -35.99 -8.50
CA VAL A 534 -20.86 -35.15 -8.88
C VAL A 534 -20.47 -34.30 -10.07
N LEU A 535 -21.14 -34.48 -11.20
CA LEU A 535 -21.04 -33.66 -12.38
C LEU A 535 -22.26 -32.75 -12.48
N ASN A 536 -22.02 -31.46 -12.71
CA ASN A 536 -23.04 -30.44 -12.89
C ASN A 536 -22.74 -29.68 -14.18
N ALA A 537 -23.41 -30.01 -15.28
CA ALA A 537 -23.16 -29.46 -16.60
C ALA A 537 -24.22 -28.44 -17.02
N ALA A 538 -23.84 -27.48 -17.83
CA ALA A 538 -24.71 -26.45 -18.37
C ALA A 538 -25.85 -27.04 -19.24
N ASP A 539 -25.59 -28.17 -19.91
CA ASP A 539 -26.54 -28.87 -20.75
C ASP A 539 -26.25 -30.39 -20.81
N GLU A 540 -27.20 -31.13 -21.35
CA GLU A 540 -27.12 -32.60 -21.46
C GLU A 540 -26.02 -33.09 -22.40
N THR A 541 -25.72 -32.35 -23.46
CA THR A 541 -24.68 -32.68 -24.43
C THR A 541 -23.30 -32.60 -23.76
N THR A 542 -23.04 -31.55 -23.01
CA THR A 542 -21.82 -31.38 -22.25
C THR A 542 -21.68 -32.48 -21.19
N LEU A 543 -22.78 -32.82 -20.51
CA LEU A 543 -22.80 -33.91 -19.52
C LEU A 543 -22.43 -35.25 -20.16
N LYS A 544 -23.05 -35.62 -21.28
CA LYS A 544 -22.77 -36.88 -21.97
C LYS A 544 -21.31 -36.99 -22.43
N LYS A 545 -20.75 -35.90 -22.99
CA LYS A 545 -19.34 -35.85 -23.36
C LYS A 545 -18.41 -36.02 -22.15
N ALA A 546 -18.68 -35.33 -21.05
CA ALA A 546 -17.90 -35.43 -19.81
C ALA A 546 -17.95 -36.86 -19.24
N LEU A 547 -19.13 -37.46 -19.18
CA LEU A 547 -19.31 -38.85 -18.72
C LEU A 547 -18.56 -39.86 -19.60
N ASN A 548 -18.62 -39.74 -20.90
CA ASN A 548 -17.87 -40.61 -21.82
C ASN A 548 -16.37 -40.51 -21.54
N THR A 549 -15.84 -39.30 -21.36
CA THR A 549 -14.43 -39.11 -21.04
C THR A 549 -14.10 -39.70 -19.66
N LEU A 550 -14.96 -39.48 -18.68
CA LEU A 550 -14.79 -39.97 -17.30
C LEU A 550 -14.78 -41.51 -17.26
N LYS A 551 -15.65 -42.17 -18.05
CA LYS A 551 -15.76 -43.64 -18.09
C LYS A 551 -14.72 -44.30 -18.98
N SER A 552 -14.10 -43.57 -19.93
CA SER A 552 -13.10 -44.11 -20.88
C SER A 552 -11.65 -44.01 -20.40
N SER A 553 -11.36 -43.20 -19.38
CA SER A 553 -10.00 -42.99 -18.88
C SER A 553 -9.95 -42.71 -17.38
N ASN A 554 -8.89 -43.17 -16.72
CA ASN A 554 -8.60 -42.88 -15.32
C ASN A 554 -7.59 -41.72 -15.18
N VAL A 555 -7.13 -41.12 -16.29
CA VAL A 555 -6.22 -39.97 -16.28
C VAL A 555 -6.66 -38.98 -17.35
N TYR A 556 -6.63 -37.71 -16.96
CA TYR A 556 -7.18 -36.60 -17.76
C TYR A 556 -6.07 -35.60 -18.10
N PRO A 557 -5.93 -35.19 -19.38
CA PRO A 557 -4.92 -34.21 -19.77
C PRO A 557 -5.12 -32.88 -19.09
N VAL A 558 -4.02 -32.26 -18.67
CA VAL A 558 -4.00 -30.95 -17.98
C VAL A 558 -3.01 -30.03 -18.65
N THR A 559 -3.42 -28.82 -18.97
CA THR A 559 -2.49 -27.75 -19.37
C THR A 559 -2.02 -26.99 -18.10
N ASP A 560 -0.72 -27.07 -17.82
CA ASP A 560 -0.09 -26.34 -16.72
C ASP A 560 1.16 -25.63 -17.29
N PRO A 561 1.19 -24.28 -17.28
CA PRO A 561 2.31 -23.49 -17.81
C PRO A 561 3.63 -23.68 -17.05
N SER A 562 3.61 -24.39 -15.92
CA SER A 562 4.84 -24.76 -15.20
C SER A 562 5.68 -25.81 -15.95
N PHE A 563 5.08 -26.53 -16.94
CA PHE A 563 5.69 -27.63 -17.62
C PHE A 563 6.14 -27.25 -19.04
N ASP A 564 7.00 -26.24 -19.14
CA ASP A 564 7.59 -25.81 -20.40
C ASP A 564 8.65 -26.81 -20.90
N THR A 565 8.82 -26.87 -22.22
CA THR A 565 9.87 -27.69 -22.88
C THR A 565 11.27 -27.26 -22.40
N LEU A 566 12.08 -28.23 -21.99
CA LEU A 566 13.49 -28.04 -21.68
C LEU A 566 14.38 -28.45 -22.86
N THR A 567 15.52 -27.78 -22.98
CA THR A 567 16.50 -28.10 -24.05
C THR A 567 17.86 -28.39 -23.44
N PHE A 568 18.44 -29.53 -23.79
CA PHE A 568 19.81 -29.91 -23.45
C PHE A 568 20.75 -29.57 -24.61
N GLU A 569 21.94 -29.15 -24.30
CA GLU A 569 23.00 -29.00 -25.27
C GLU A 569 23.43 -30.41 -25.80
N VAL A 570 23.87 -30.45 -27.05
CA VAL A 570 24.33 -31.69 -27.67
C VAL A 570 25.48 -32.29 -26.86
N GLY A 571 25.41 -33.59 -26.59
CA GLY A 571 26.41 -34.32 -25.80
C GLY A 571 26.34 -34.13 -24.29
N LYS A 572 25.44 -33.26 -23.78
CA LYS A 572 25.28 -33.03 -22.32
C LYS A 572 24.05 -33.70 -21.73
N THR A 573 24.18 -34.17 -20.49
CA THR A 573 23.10 -34.80 -19.71
C THR A 573 22.86 -34.13 -18.36
N GLY A 574 23.77 -33.24 -17.90
CA GLY A 574 23.67 -32.55 -16.60
C GLY A 574 22.60 -31.43 -16.60
N ILE A 575 22.06 -31.15 -15.41
CA ILE A 575 21.09 -30.05 -15.21
C ILE A 575 21.83 -28.73 -15.09
N GLU A 576 21.75 -27.91 -16.11
CA GLU A 576 22.36 -26.57 -16.11
C GLU A 576 21.55 -25.58 -15.27
N LYS A 577 22.22 -24.48 -14.83
CA LYS A 577 21.63 -23.45 -13.98
C LYS A 577 20.38 -22.80 -14.62
N SER A 578 20.41 -22.64 -15.96
CA SER A 578 19.27 -22.14 -16.75
C SER A 578 18.02 -23.01 -16.66
N MET A 579 18.17 -24.32 -16.51
CA MET A 579 17.08 -25.29 -16.44
C MET A 579 16.46 -25.40 -15.04
N GLN A 580 17.21 -25.02 -13.99
CA GLN A 580 16.79 -25.21 -12.59
C GLN A 580 15.53 -24.46 -12.24
N SER A 581 15.32 -23.25 -12.80
CA SER A 581 14.11 -22.46 -12.55
C SER A 581 12.85 -23.18 -13.05
N GLY A 582 12.88 -23.74 -14.27
CA GLY A 582 11.80 -24.55 -14.85
C GLY A 582 11.53 -25.80 -14.03
N LEU A 583 12.59 -26.56 -13.69
CA LEU A 583 12.48 -27.79 -12.90
C LEU A 583 11.96 -27.53 -11.48
N ASN A 584 12.29 -26.41 -10.88
CA ASN A 584 11.73 -26.02 -9.57
C ASN A 584 10.22 -25.71 -9.67
N ARG A 585 9.75 -25.08 -10.75
CA ARG A 585 8.30 -24.88 -10.97
C ARG A 585 7.59 -26.22 -11.11
N ILE A 586 8.12 -27.14 -11.92
CA ILE A 586 7.61 -28.50 -12.07
C ILE A 586 7.55 -29.24 -10.72
N ALA A 587 8.65 -29.20 -9.96
CA ALA A 587 8.71 -29.83 -8.63
C ALA A 587 7.65 -29.26 -7.67
N ASN A 588 7.45 -27.95 -7.69
CA ASN A 588 6.45 -27.31 -6.85
C ASN A 588 5.00 -27.67 -7.25
N SER A 589 4.71 -27.76 -8.55
CA SER A 589 3.40 -28.21 -9.05
C SER A 589 3.11 -29.66 -8.62
N LEU A 590 4.07 -30.58 -8.80
CA LEU A 590 3.90 -31.98 -8.41
C LEU A 590 3.76 -32.16 -6.88
N LYS A 591 4.47 -31.40 -6.08
CA LYS A 591 4.32 -31.45 -4.61
C LYS A 591 2.98 -30.89 -4.13
N ARG A 592 2.47 -29.85 -4.80
CA ARG A 592 1.21 -29.19 -4.44
C ARG A 592 0.00 -30.05 -4.80
N ASP A 593 0.04 -30.73 -5.96
CA ASP A 593 -1.07 -31.58 -6.42
C ASP A 593 -0.58 -33.03 -6.62
N LYS A 594 -0.98 -33.89 -5.68
CA LYS A 594 -0.61 -35.31 -5.68
C LYS A 594 -1.32 -36.12 -6.78
N ASN A 595 -2.35 -35.55 -7.42
CA ASN A 595 -3.08 -36.21 -8.52
C ASN A 595 -2.40 -36.00 -9.87
N LEU A 596 -1.41 -35.10 -9.98
CA LEU A 596 -0.69 -34.86 -11.22
C LEU A 596 0.22 -36.04 -11.53
N ILE A 597 0.19 -36.44 -12.79
CA ILE A 597 1.13 -37.39 -13.43
C ILE A 597 1.79 -36.65 -14.59
N VAL A 598 3.10 -36.64 -14.64
CA VAL A 598 3.85 -36.06 -15.76
C VAL A 598 4.51 -37.16 -16.57
N LYS A 599 4.23 -37.20 -17.90
CA LYS A 599 4.97 -37.99 -18.85
C LYS A 599 6.04 -37.11 -19.50
N MET A 600 7.29 -37.44 -19.26
CA MET A 600 8.45 -36.77 -19.85
C MET A 600 8.93 -37.53 -21.08
N THR A 601 9.01 -36.84 -22.21
CA THR A 601 9.52 -37.42 -23.46
C THR A 601 10.81 -36.73 -23.87
N ALA A 602 11.91 -37.45 -23.85
CA ALA A 602 13.20 -36.99 -24.39
C ALA A 602 13.32 -37.31 -25.87
N PHE A 603 13.55 -36.31 -26.70
CA PHE A 603 13.82 -36.51 -28.12
C PHE A 603 15.32 -36.62 -28.37
N GLN A 604 15.73 -37.69 -29.03
CA GLN A 604 17.13 -38.00 -29.38
C GLN A 604 17.26 -38.36 -30.86
N ASP A 605 18.39 -38.09 -31.47
CA ASP A 605 18.69 -38.50 -32.84
C ASP A 605 19.78 -39.61 -32.89
N ALA A 606 20.15 -40.03 -34.05
CA ALA A 606 21.16 -41.09 -34.25
C ALA A 606 22.57 -40.69 -33.73
N LYS A 607 22.86 -39.41 -33.62
CA LYS A 607 24.16 -38.86 -33.19
C LYS A 607 24.21 -38.55 -31.67
N ASP A 608 23.07 -38.29 -31.07
CA ASP A 608 22.95 -37.96 -29.65
C ASP A 608 21.88 -38.84 -28.98
N GLN A 609 22.28 -40.07 -28.62
CA GLN A 609 21.41 -41.07 -27.98
C GLN A 609 21.38 -40.93 -26.45
N LEU A 610 21.38 -39.72 -25.93
CA LEU A 610 21.46 -39.43 -24.48
C LEU A 610 20.08 -39.20 -23.81
N GLY A 611 18.97 -39.45 -24.53
CA GLY A 611 17.63 -39.18 -24.01
C GLY A 611 17.31 -39.84 -22.67
N ALA A 612 17.65 -41.14 -22.53
CA ALA A 612 17.44 -41.86 -21.28
C ALA A 612 18.26 -41.28 -20.11
N LYS A 613 19.53 -40.94 -20.33
CA LYS A 613 20.40 -40.33 -19.29
C LYS A 613 19.93 -38.95 -18.88
N ARG A 614 19.38 -38.15 -19.82
CA ARG A 614 18.76 -36.83 -19.51
C ARG A 614 17.52 -36.98 -18.65
N LEU A 615 16.66 -37.96 -18.96
CA LEU A 615 15.50 -38.29 -18.13
C LEU A 615 15.91 -38.69 -16.72
N ASP A 616 16.92 -39.52 -16.56
CA ASP A 616 17.42 -39.94 -15.26
C ASP A 616 17.99 -38.75 -14.45
N SER A 617 18.68 -37.81 -15.11
CA SER A 617 19.17 -36.59 -14.48
C SER A 617 18.02 -35.69 -13.95
N ILE A 618 16.93 -35.55 -14.73
CA ILE A 618 15.74 -34.80 -14.28
C ILE A 618 15.05 -35.50 -13.12
N ILE A 619 14.89 -36.82 -13.18
CA ILE A 619 14.28 -37.64 -12.12
C ILE A 619 15.09 -37.48 -10.81
N ALA A 620 16.42 -37.60 -10.91
CA ALA A 620 17.30 -37.40 -9.75
C ALA A 620 17.15 -35.98 -9.16
N TYR A 621 17.07 -34.96 -10.01
CA TYR A 621 16.85 -33.60 -9.59
C TYR A 621 15.48 -33.40 -8.87
N LEU A 622 14.39 -33.93 -9.46
CA LEU A 622 13.06 -33.88 -8.87
C LEU A 622 13.00 -34.63 -7.53
N GLY A 623 13.69 -35.80 -7.47
CA GLY A 623 13.85 -36.57 -6.22
C GLY A 623 14.57 -35.77 -5.13
N SER A 624 15.67 -35.06 -5.49
CA SER A 624 16.37 -34.17 -4.55
C SER A 624 15.49 -33.04 -4.01
N LYS A 625 14.44 -32.68 -4.74
CA LYS A 625 13.42 -31.70 -4.32
C LYS A 625 12.24 -32.33 -3.57
N LYS A 626 12.35 -33.62 -3.18
CA LYS A 626 11.29 -34.37 -2.46
C LYS A 626 9.98 -34.50 -3.24
N VAL A 627 10.04 -34.65 -4.55
CA VAL A 627 8.89 -35.00 -5.40
C VAL A 627 8.66 -36.51 -5.30
N ASN A 628 7.40 -36.94 -5.23
CA ASN A 628 7.04 -38.35 -5.35
C ASN A 628 7.27 -38.84 -6.78
N ILE A 629 8.28 -39.63 -7.00
CA ILE A 629 8.70 -40.09 -8.34
C ILE A 629 7.65 -41.00 -9.00
N ALA A 630 6.72 -41.58 -8.25
CA ALA A 630 5.58 -42.32 -8.86
C ALA A 630 4.68 -41.43 -9.74
N GLN A 631 4.73 -40.12 -9.56
CA GLN A 631 4.04 -39.15 -10.43
C GLN A 631 4.75 -38.92 -11.78
N VAL A 632 5.95 -39.53 -12.02
CA VAL A 632 6.77 -39.23 -13.17
C VAL A 632 6.91 -40.49 -14.05
N GLN A 633 6.42 -40.39 -15.29
CA GLN A 633 6.61 -41.40 -16.33
C GLN A 633 7.66 -40.92 -17.33
N LYS A 634 8.50 -41.81 -17.82
CA LYS A 634 9.58 -41.50 -18.77
C LYS A 634 9.41 -42.22 -20.10
N ASP A 635 9.76 -41.52 -21.20
CA ASP A 635 9.76 -42.03 -22.56
C ASP A 635 10.93 -41.39 -23.32
N ALA A 636 11.64 -42.17 -24.17
CA ALA A 636 12.70 -41.64 -25.01
C ALA A 636 12.38 -41.98 -26.47
N LYS A 637 12.28 -40.96 -27.32
CA LYS A 637 11.92 -41.11 -28.73
C LYS A 637 13.07 -40.77 -29.66
N LEU A 638 13.37 -41.66 -30.54
CA LEU A 638 14.29 -41.43 -31.66
C LEU A 638 13.59 -40.57 -32.73
N VAL A 639 14.20 -39.46 -33.12
CA VAL A 639 13.72 -38.59 -34.21
C VAL A 639 14.67 -38.67 -35.38
N GLN A 640 14.10 -38.80 -36.59
CA GLN A 640 14.91 -38.88 -37.82
C GLN A 640 15.43 -37.51 -38.23
N ASP A 641 16.63 -37.46 -38.79
CA ASP A 641 17.21 -36.24 -39.37
C ASP A 641 16.32 -35.67 -40.47
N VAL A 642 16.23 -34.33 -40.50
CA VAL A 642 15.47 -33.64 -41.55
C VAL A 642 16.31 -33.53 -42.82
N THR A 643 15.79 -34.06 -43.91
CA THR A 643 16.41 -33.96 -45.22
C THR A 643 15.95 -32.70 -45.94
N LEU A 644 16.87 -31.76 -46.17
CA LEU A 644 16.60 -30.51 -46.88
C LEU A 644 17.20 -30.61 -48.31
N ASN A 645 16.37 -30.40 -49.32
CA ASN A 645 16.80 -30.20 -50.70
C ASN A 645 17.20 -28.73 -50.89
N VAL A 646 18.49 -28.45 -50.89
CA VAL A 646 19.02 -27.07 -51.08
C VAL A 646 19.44 -26.93 -52.56
N LYS A 647 18.84 -25.95 -53.25
CA LYS A 647 19.27 -25.50 -54.56
C LYS A 647 20.29 -24.35 -54.36
N LYS A 648 21.50 -24.55 -54.84
CA LYS A 648 22.51 -23.48 -54.96
C LYS A 648 22.94 -23.41 -56.44
N GLY A 649 22.31 -22.50 -57.20
CA GLY A 649 22.44 -22.46 -58.66
C GLY A 649 21.82 -23.69 -59.34
N THR A 650 22.48 -24.26 -60.34
CA THR A 650 22.05 -25.46 -61.10
C THR A 650 22.30 -26.78 -60.38
N LYS A 651 23.03 -26.78 -59.23
CA LYS A 651 23.32 -28.02 -58.49
C LYS A 651 22.30 -28.22 -57.36
N LYS A 652 21.60 -29.36 -57.38
CA LYS A 652 20.78 -29.83 -56.24
C LYS A 652 21.70 -30.61 -55.29
N SER A 653 21.78 -30.22 -54.03
CA SER A 653 22.44 -30.98 -52.97
C SER A 653 21.44 -31.34 -51.88
N VAL A 654 21.54 -32.56 -51.35
CA VAL A 654 20.76 -33.05 -50.23
C VAL A 654 21.57 -32.81 -48.96
N VAL A 655 21.09 -31.95 -48.06
CA VAL A 655 21.73 -31.71 -46.77
C VAL A 655 20.87 -32.33 -45.67
N LYS A 656 21.45 -33.26 -44.91
CA LYS A 656 20.82 -33.78 -43.68
C LYS A 656 21.14 -32.85 -42.53
N LYS A 657 20.12 -32.28 -41.94
CA LYS A 657 20.23 -31.49 -40.68
C LYS A 657 19.62 -32.27 -39.53
N SER A 658 20.21 -32.15 -38.34
CA SER A 658 19.63 -32.69 -37.11
C SER A 658 18.19 -32.20 -36.93
N ASN A 659 17.33 -33.09 -36.44
CA ASN A 659 15.94 -32.73 -36.18
C ASN A 659 15.85 -31.61 -35.13
N PRO A 660 15.07 -30.57 -35.34
CA PRO A 660 14.91 -29.48 -34.37
C PRO A 660 14.40 -29.92 -33.00
N LEU A 661 13.86 -31.12 -32.88
CA LEU A 661 13.42 -31.69 -31.59
C LEU A 661 14.56 -32.43 -30.86
N ALA A 662 15.66 -32.81 -31.53
CA ALA A 662 16.77 -33.51 -30.87
C ALA A 662 17.32 -32.67 -29.72
N GLY A 663 17.53 -33.30 -28.56
CA GLY A 663 17.95 -32.63 -27.32
C GLY A 663 16.82 -31.92 -26.53
N LYS A 664 15.60 -31.88 -27.07
CA LYS A 664 14.46 -31.33 -26.35
C LYS A 664 13.79 -32.35 -25.45
N MET A 665 13.21 -31.85 -24.35
CA MET A 665 12.42 -32.61 -23.40
C MET A 665 11.01 -31.99 -23.34
N ALA A 666 10.01 -32.75 -23.75
CA ALA A 666 8.62 -32.34 -23.67
C ALA A 666 7.92 -32.98 -22.48
N PHE A 667 6.97 -32.26 -21.93
CA PHE A 667 6.16 -32.67 -20.79
C PHE A 667 4.69 -32.78 -21.23
N GLN A 668 4.06 -33.92 -20.95
CA GLN A 668 2.62 -34.09 -21.02
C GLN A 668 2.11 -34.30 -19.60
N VAL A 669 1.16 -33.48 -19.17
CA VAL A 669 0.64 -33.50 -17.80
C VAL A 669 -0.75 -34.10 -17.83
N TYR A 670 -1.00 -34.98 -16.89
CA TYR A 670 -2.28 -35.62 -16.66
C TYR A 670 -2.66 -35.50 -15.21
N SER A 671 -3.93 -35.63 -14.88
CA SER A 671 -4.42 -35.72 -13.52
C SER A 671 -5.27 -36.97 -13.33
N THR A 672 -5.14 -37.63 -12.20
CA THR A 672 -6.03 -38.71 -11.79
C THR A 672 -7.35 -38.19 -11.20
N SER A 673 -7.43 -36.88 -10.92
CA SER A 673 -8.66 -36.25 -10.41
C SER A 673 -9.65 -35.98 -11.55
N PRO A 674 -10.89 -36.43 -11.46
CA PRO A 674 -11.95 -36.10 -12.41
C PRO A 674 -12.16 -34.58 -12.59
N LYS A 675 -11.85 -33.78 -11.56
CA LYS A 675 -11.96 -32.33 -11.58
C LYS A 675 -11.09 -31.67 -12.66
N ALA A 676 -10.06 -32.34 -13.13
CA ALA A 676 -9.22 -31.83 -14.21
C ALA A 676 -10.02 -31.61 -15.52
N LEU A 677 -11.11 -32.34 -15.76
CA LEU A 677 -11.98 -32.16 -16.92
C LEU A 677 -12.63 -30.77 -16.97
N GLU A 678 -12.86 -30.11 -15.81
CA GLU A 678 -13.40 -28.74 -15.81
C GLU A 678 -12.59 -27.79 -16.69
N LYS A 679 -11.26 -27.86 -16.67
CA LYS A 679 -10.41 -26.99 -17.48
C LYS A 679 -10.64 -27.17 -18.97
N THR A 680 -10.81 -28.41 -19.40
CA THR A 680 -11.04 -28.74 -20.80
C THR A 680 -12.43 -28.29 -21.27
N PHE A 681 -13.45 -28.57 -20.46
CA PHE A 681 -14.84 -28.24 -20.81
C PHE A 681 -15.23 -26.79 -20.61
N ASN A 682 -14.48 -26.05 -19.80
CA ASN A 682 -14.71 -24.63 -19.52
C ASN A 682 -13.78 -23.70 -20.32
N ALA A 683 -12.94 -24.23 -21.25
CA ALA A 683 -11.97 -23.45 -22.00
C ALA A 683 -12.64 -22.35 -22.85
N ASP A 684 -13.68 -22.71 -23.59
CA ASP A 684 -14.38 -21.82 -24.51
C ASP A 684 -15.58 -21.11 -23.83
N LYS A 685 -16.21 -21.76 -22.87
CA LYS A 685 -17.39 -21.25 -22.16
C LYS A 685 -17.27 -21.54 -20.67
N PRO A 686 -17.05 -20.53 -19.84
CA PRO A 686 -16.95 -20.68 -18.38
C PRO A 686 -18.18 -21.36 -17.77
N LEU A 687 -17.96 -22.16 -16.72
CA LEU A 687 -19.02 -22.87 -15.98
C LEU A 687 -19.85 -23.87 -16.80
N SER A 688 -19.34 -24.31 -17.97
CA SER A 688 -20.00 -25.37 -18.75
C SER A 688 -20.06 -26.69 -18.00
N LEU A 689 -19.05 -26.98 -17.16
CA LEU A 689 -18.97 -28.20 -16.36
C LEU A 689 -18.35 -27.88 -14.98
N GLU A 690 -18.99 -28.40 -13.94
CA GLU A 690 -18.46 -28.39 -12.56
C GLU A 690 -18.39 -29.82 -12.07
N ILE A 691 -17.26 -30.23 -11.47
CA ILE A 691 -17.05 -31.59 -10.96
C ILE A 691 -16.60 -31.52 -9.51
N SER A 692 -17.34 -32.19 -8.64
CA SER A 692 -16.95 -32.46 -7.27
C SER A 692 -16.68 -33.96 -7.12
N ALA A 693 -15.52 -34.34 -6.62
CA ALA A 693 -15.17 -35.74 -6.43
C ALA A 693 -14.47 -35.93 -5.07
N GLY A 694 -14.91 -36.90 -4.31
CA GLY A 694 -14.36 -37.19 -2.99
C GLY A 694 -15.36 -37.81 -2.02
N LYS A 695 -14.99 -37.83 -0.73
CA LYS A 695 -15.81 -38.33 0.35
C LYS A 695 -16.51 -37.13 1.03
N PHE A 696 -17.83 -37.04 0.82
CA PHE A 696 -18.65 -35.93 1.30
C PHE A 696 -19.43 -36.31 2.56
N GLN A 697 -19.51 -35.43 3.53
CA GLN A 697 -20.46 -35.49 4.63
C GLN A 697 -21.77 -34.76 4.23
N VAL A 698 -22.86 -35.01 4.96
CA VAL A 698 -24.11 -34.25 4.80
C VAL A 698 -23.85 -32.77 5.02
N GLY A 699 -24.32 -31.93 4.11
CA GLY A 699 -24.12 -30.48 4.11
C GLY A 699 -22.92 -29.98 3.28
N GLU A 700 -22.04 -30.88 2.82
CA GLU A 700 -20.85 -30.50 2.02
C GLU A 700 -21.11 -30.39 0.51
N ASN A 701 -22.13 -31.09 -0.01
CA ASN A 701 -22.52 -31.01 -1.39
C ASN A 701 -24.05 -31.05 -1.57
N ALA A 702 -24.64 -29.88 -1.82
CA ALA A 702 -26.07 -29.72 -1.93
C ALA A 702 -26.73 -30.51 -3.09
N LEU A 703 -25.97 -30.95 -4.11
CA LEU A 703 -26.48 -31.81 -5.19
C LEU A 703 -26.55 -33.27 -4.72
N LEU A 704 -25.55 -33.70 -3.98
CA LEU A 704 -25.51 -35.04 -3.39
C LEU A 704 -26.53 -35.16 -2.25
N ASP A 705 -26.71 -34.14 -1.45
CA ASP A 705 -27.64 -34.11 -0.33
C ASP A 705 -29.12 -34.11 -0.76
N SER A 706 -29.41 -33.75 -2.03
CA SER A 706 -30.74 -33.83 -2.60
C SER A 706 -31.17 -35.26 -2.92
N LEU A 707 -30.26 -36.25 -2.82
CA LEU A 707 -30.54 -37.68 -2.99
C LEU A 707 -30.62 -38.38 -1.62
N GLU A 708 -31.50 -39.39 -1.51
CA GLU A 708 -31.35 -40.36 -0.43
C GLU A 708 -30.02 -41.09 -0.62
N TRP A 709 -29.06 -40.89 0.30
CA TRP A 709 -27.72 -41.45 0.21
C TRP A 709 -27.70 -42.96 -0.04
N LYS A 710 -27.76 -43.35 -1.32
CA LYS A 710 -27.69 -44.73 -1.83
C LYS A 710 -26.52 -44.82 -2.81
N THR A 711 -25.91 -45.97 -2.89
CA THR A 711 -24.91 -46.28 -3.94
C THR A 711 -25.58 -46.42 -5.28
N GLY A 712 -24.89 -46.00 -6.35
CA GLY A 712 -25.40 -46.08 -7.72
C GLY A 712 -25.12 -44.83 -8.55
N GLU A 713 -25.72 -44.82 -9.74
CA GLU A 713 -25.62 -43.67 -10.66
C GLU A 713 -26.99 -43.00 -10.78
N PHE A 714 -27.01 -41.70 -10.60
CA PHE A 714 -28.23 -40.89 -10.59
C PHE A 714 -28.09 -39.71 -11.55
N SER A 715 -29.16 -39.42 -12.29
CA SER A 715 -29.21 -38.24 -13.15
C SER A 715 -30.53 -37.50 -12.98
N TYR A 716 -30.45 -36.18 -12.94
CA TYR A 716 -31.63 -35.29 -12.85
C TYR A 716 -31.30 -33.89 -13.39
N LYS A 717 -32.34 -33.08 -13.59
CA LYS A 717 -32.20 -31.68 -13.93
C LYS A 717 -32.41 -30.81 -12.69
N LYS A 718 -31.53 -29.79 -12.53
CA LYS A 718 -31.70 -28.74 -11.51
C LYS A 718 -31.69 -27.39 -12.23
N GLY A 719 -32.89 -26.82 -12.41
CA GLY A 719 -33.06 -25.67 -13.29
C GLY A 719 -32.64 -26.00 -14.72
N ASN A 720 -31.80 -25.18 -15.33
CA ASN A 720 -31.30 -25.37 -16.69
C ASN A 720 -30.05 -26.28 -16.76
N ARG A 721 -29.56 -26.80 -15.64
CA ARG A 721 -28.36 -27.64 -15.59
C ARG A 721 -28.70 -29.12 -15.51
N SER A 722 -27.84 -29.95 -16.09
CA SER A 722 -27.93 -31.41 -16.02
C SER A 722 -26.93 -31.94 -15.00
N VAL A 723 -27.42 -32.67 -14.02
CA VAL A 723 -26.63 -33.25 -12.94
C VAL A 723 -26.49 -34.74 -13.12
N TYR A 724 -25.29 -35.28 -12.87
CA TYR A 724 -25.03 -36.71 -12.80
C TYR A 724 -24.16 -37.02 -11.58
N ILE A 725 -24.56 -38.02 -10.82
CA ILE A 725 -23.88 -38.41 -9.59
C ILE A 725 -23.54 -39.90 -9.67
N ILE A 726 -22.27 -40.18 -9.42
CA ILE A 726 -21.77 -41.56 -9.23
C ILE A 726 -21.48 -41.71 -7.73
N SER A 727 -22.36 -42.29 -7.00
CA SER A 727 -22.19 -42.67 -5.57
C SER A 727 -21.55 -44.04 -5.50
N LYS A 728 -20.27 -44.12 -5.18
CA LYS A 728 -19.49 -45.36 -5.21
C LYS A 728 -19.67 -46.17 -3.94
N GLU A 729 -19.59 -45.54 -2.80
CA GLU A 729 -19.60 -46.21 -1.49
C GLU A 729 -20.16 -45.29 -0.41
N LEU A 730 -20.95 -45.89 0.50
CA LEU A 730 -21.36 -45.24 1.73
C LEU A 730 -20.46 -45.70 2.87
N LEU A 731 -19.78 -44.76 3.49
CA LEU A 731 -18.84 -44.96 4.58
C LEU A 731 -19.50 -44.65 5.89
N GLU A 732 -19.56 -45.62 6.77
CA GLU A 732 -20.09 -45.43 8.13
C GLU A 732 -19.21 -44.54 8.97
N PRO A 733 -19.71 -43.94 10.07
CA PRO A 733 -18.93 -43.11 10.97
C PRO A 733 -17.66 -43.81 11.46
N THR A 734 -16.54 -43.14 11.39
CA THR A 734 -15.24 -43.68 11.82
C THR A 734 -14.43 -42.61 12.54
N THR A 735 -13.57 -43.01 13.46
CA THR A 735 -12.62 -42.08 14.08
C THR A 735 -11.62 -41.57 13.06
N LYS A 736 -11.46 -40.24 12.98
CA LYS A 736 -10.41 -39.61 12.17
C LYS A 736 -9.06 -40.00 12.74
N THR A 737 -8.12 -40.41 11.91
CA THR A 737 -6.72 -40.51 12.33
C THR A 737 -6.16 -39.13 12.72
N LEU A 738 -5.05 -39.11 13.49
CA LEU A 738 -4.39 -37.85 13.83
C LEU A 738 -4.05 -37.00 12.59
N ASP A 739 -3.61 -37.64 11.49
CA ASP A 739 -3.27 -36.92 10.25
C ASP A 739 -4.52 -36.35 9.56
N GLU A 740 -5.64 -37.08 9.55
CA GLU A 740 -6.91 -36.59 8.98
C GLU A 740 -7.51 -35.45 9.81
N GLY A 741 -7.40 -35.50 11.13
CA GLY A 741 -7.90 -34.48 12.05
C GLY A 741 -6.88 -33.44 12.50
N ARG A 742 -5.63 -33.46 11.96
CA ARG A 742 -4.48 -32.75 12.52
C ARG A 742 -4.75 -31.28 12.80
N GLY A 743 -5.38 -30.56 11.88
CA GLY A 743 -5.68 -29.14 12.07
C GLY A 743 -6.62 -28.88 13.26
N GLN A 744 -7.68 -29.69 13.37
CA GLN A 744 -8.63 -29.60 14.48
C GLN A 744 -7.97 -29.99 15.80
N VAL A 745 -7.21 -31.09 15.81
CA VAL A 745 -6.49 -31.57 17.01
C VAL A 745 -5.49 -30.54 17.50
N ILE A 746 -4.72 -29.89 16.61
CA ILE A 746 -3.78 -28.80 16.97
C ILE A 746 -4.54 -27.63 17.61
N SER A 747 -5.66 -27.20 17.01
CA SER A 747 -6.47 -26.12 17.58
C SER A 747 -6.99 -26.42 18.98
N ASP A 748 -7.52 -27.63 19.17
CA ASP A 748 -8.02 -28.07 20.48
C ASP A 748 -6.88 -28.25 21.49
N TYR A 749 -5.72 -28.71 21.04
CA TYR A 749 -4.52 -28.83 21.88
C TYR A 749 -3.98 -27.46 22.28
N GLN A 750 -4.04 -26.45 21.40
CA GLN A 750 -3.72 -25.07 21.77
C GLN A 750 -4.62 -24.56 22.88
N ASN A 751 -5.92 -24.76 22.77
CA ASN A 751 -6.89 -24.40 23.81
C ASN A 751 -6.60 -25.13 25.14
N TYR A 752 -6.24 -26.40 25.08
CA TYR A 752 -5.85 -27.17 26.25
C TYR A 752 -4.58 -26.63 26.92
N LEU A 753 -3.52 -26.40 26.13
CA LEU A 753 -2.27 -25.83 26.63
C LEU A 753 -2.48 -24.46 27.29
N GLU A 754 -3.31 -23.60 26.66
CA GLU A 754 -3.63 -22.30 27.23
C GLU A 754 -4.36 -22.40 28.55
N LYS A 755 -5.36 -23.28 28.66
CA LYS A 755 -6.13 -23.51 29.91
C LYS A 755 -5.23 -24.03 31.03
N GLU A 756 -4.38 -25.00 30.75
CA GLU A 756 -3.45 -25.55 31.75
C GLU A 756 -2.43 -24.49 32.19
N TRP A 757 -1.94 -23.70 31.24
CA TRP A 757 -1.02 -22.63 31.58
C TRP A 757 -1.68 -21.54 32.44
N ILE A 758 -2.92 -21.13 32.14
CA ILE A 758 -3.65 -20.17 32.97
C ILE A 758 -3.84 -20.70 34.40
N LYS A 759 -4.10 -22.00 34.61
CA LYS A 759 -4.16 -22.58 35.96
C LYS A 759 -2.86 -22.38 36.73
N VAL A 760 -1.73 -22.64 36.08
CA VAL A 760 -0.40 -22.41 36.68
C VAL A 760 -0.17 -20.93 36.99
N LEU A 761 -0.56 -20.03 36.08
CA LEU A 761 -0.42 -18.60 36.30
C LEU A 761 -1.29 -18.08 37.46
N ARG A 762 -2.50 -18.59 37.63
CA ARG A 762 -3.39 -18.23 38.76
C ARG A 762 -2.86 -18.73 40.12
N GLN A 763 -2.13 -19.85 40.15
CA GLN A 763 -1.41 -20.29 41.33
C GLN A 763 -0.22 -19.39 41.64
N LYS A 764 0.54 -19.01 40.61
CA LYS A 764 1.74 -18.16 40.76
C LYS A 764 1.37 -16.71 41.12
N TYR A 765 0.27 -16.18 40.58
CA TYR A 765 -0.20 -14.82 40.77
C TYR A 765 -1.62 -14.82 41.33
N PRO A 766 -1.82 -14.91 42.67
CA PRO A 766 -3.14 -14.86 43.27
C PRO A 766 -3.93 -13.61 42.84
N VAL A 767 -5.18 -13.81 42.48
CA VAL A 767 -6.07 -12.74 42.00
C VAL A 767 -7.00 -12.31 43.13
N THR A 768 -7.02 -11.02 43.44
CA THR A 768 -7.94 -10.43 44.43
C THR A 768 -8.70 -9.29 43.78
N LEU A 769 -10.02 -9.36 43.85
CA LEU A 769 -10.93 -8.32 43.32
C LEU A 769 -11.43 -7.44 44.47
N ASN A 770 -11.39 -6.13 44.29
CA ASN A 770 -12.09 -5.16 45.12
C ASN A 770 -13.51 -5.01 44.62
N GLU A 771 -14.44 -5.76 45.23
CA GLU A 771 -15.84 -5.80 44.84
C GLU A 771 -16.51 -4.40 44.96
N VAL A 772 -16.08 -3.55 45.88
CA VAL A 772 -16.64 -2.20 46.02
C VAL A 772 -16.30 -1.35 44.80
N GLU A 773 -15.05 -1.40 44.34
CA GLU A 773 -14.62 -0.66 43.15
C GLU A 773 -15.22 -1.26 41.85
N PHE A 774 -15.35 -2.58 41.80
CA PHE A 774 -15.99 -3.25 40.66
C PHE A 774 -17.45 -2.86 40.51
N LYS A 775 -18.22 -2.88 41.61
CA LYS A 775 -19.65 -2.52 41.61
C LYS A 775 -19.94 -1.07 41.19
N LYS A 776 -18.98 -0.14 41.34
CA LYS A 776 -19.12 1.24 40.82
C LYS A 776 -19.20 1.31 39.28
N LEU A 777 -18.81 0.26 38.58
CA LEU A 777 -18.86 0.18 37.11
C LEU A 777 -20.23 -0.34 36.60
N VAL A 778 -21.01 -1.00 37.46
CA VAL A 778 -22.34 -1.55 37.11
C VAL A 778 -23.33 -0.39 36.96
N LYS A 779 -24.08 -0.40 35.86
CA LYS A 779 -25.16 0.57 35.58
C LYS A 779 -26.52 -0.02 35.91
#